data_e791ab3cc4f7a43bb3f8136f4bb4f9f3
#
_entry.id   e791ab3cc4f7a43bb3f8136f4bb4f9f3
#
_cell.length_a   1.000
_cell.length_b   1.000
_cell.length_c   1.000
_cell.angle_alpha   90.00
_cell.angle_beta   90.00
_cell.angle_gamma   90.00
#
_symmetry.space_group_name_H-M   'P 1'
#
loop_
_entity.id
_entity.type
_entity.pdbx_description
1 polymer ?
#
loop_
_entity_poly.entity_id
_entity_poly.type
_entity_poly.pdbx_seq_one_letter_code
_entity_poly.pdbx_strand_id
1 'polypeptide(L)'
;LKDAASASIYGAKAAFGVILITSKKGSKEAEKVNVTYSGNVSIQTLAKDYQMAGLSGITYSLAAATVSAKTTGAVGAFWYVNNVSYPAVVEFQNKYADLPYDSPLTYGRDWYMDENGRKMGVRLYDPYDYMVKDASFSQNHALSVAGSKGNTNFNISLGYLDQDGVLKPAKHDDYRRWNANIRVNTKVNDFLAVRAGLMYSKSDRRYPLTSFSNLNAWQYVYRWGPNFPIVAYDEFGQGTRSTTYEVQEAGTASMGTNYTSANVGTTITPVENWDINFDYTFAETTSTHFKPGTHYVGADVWYGTGDYYVDGVLQYAQNEWNAYNGLGATIPMQKFASSKWTTVGGLTDQIYQSTSIANRHTYNATTTYDWDINDKNNVRFMLGMNAVAYESRGHTSKRTILSDPNNPQFSLATGTQTVSGSHSWNSQAGFFGRINYNYDEKYLLEANIRYDGSSKFPAALKWRWFPSFSAGWRVSEEDWFEDAKDVVSSLKVRASWGSIGDQSVSNSLYIPTMSQSGASWVRAGALDNYYATPAAVASDITWQDIETIDFGVDFSLFNSVNVTFDWYKRNTNNMIVPGPGLGYNFGTSAPSGNYGSLSTNGWELMVNYGHMFDNGLSLNLTATLADAVTTITEYGTSTSVGGWYNGKTYGEIWGYRFDRLLTDEDFVWTTDAEGNKIHVVTSDSKNRQINKMAEGIATQGELRSGTQRSGWLPGDPLFKDIWGKDGTPDGEITAGTGTVNFKPIYDAEGNVVDYDYSVIEGYDVGDREVIGNSTPRYEYSFRVDADWKGFDLSIFFQGIGKRDMVGNAFLTVPGYNSSDGSMPETFAANSWYEIYDAAGKQVVASNYDAKYPRARNWGGGPSTYWTNNDHMLLDMSYLRLKNLTFGYTLPKKLTQKAQIEKLRLYLSCENLLTFDNLDGLPIDPEVYSDAYTYGNDSFNSSRQGVEAPAFRSTSFGVQLTF
;
A
#
# COMPACT_ATOMS: atom_id res chain seq x y z
N LEU A 1 2.77 -14.81 -18.19
CA LEU A 1 1.95 -15.98 -18.53
C LEU A 1 0.60 -15.84 -17.83
N LYS A 2 -0.50 -15.80 -18.58
CA LYS A 2 -1.85 -15.49 -18.10
C LYS A 2 -2.83 -16.66 -18.23
N ASP A 3 -2.69 -17.44 -19.30
CA ASP A 3 -3.56 -18.58 -19.52
C ASP A 3 -3.15 -19.78 -18.64
N ALA A 4 -4.16 -20.57 -18.25
CA ALA A 4 -3.96 -21.70 -17.36
C ALA A 4 -3.11 -22.82 -17.99
N ALA A 5 -3.14 -22.98 -19.33
CA ALA A 5 -2.36 -24.02 -20.01
C ALA A 5 -0.86 -23.71 -19.92
N SER A 6 -0.45 -22.49 -20.24
CA SER A 6 0.95 -22.06 -20.11
C SER A 6 1.44 -22.03 -18.67
N ALA A 7 0.55 -21.68 -17.72
CA ALA A 7 0.89 -21.60 -16.29
C ALA A 7 0.96 -22.96 -15.60
N SER A 8 0.29 -23.98 -16.15
CA SER A 8 0.11 -25.30 -15.51
C SER A 8 1.42 -26.00 -15.14
N ILE A 9 2.49 -25.90 -15.97
CA ILE A 9 3.77 -26.54 -15.66
C ILE A 9 4.49 -25.94 -14.43
N TYR A 10 4.13 -24.73 -14.01
CA TYR A 10 4.70 -24.05 -12.83
C TYR A 10 3.96 -24.39 -11.52
N GLY A 11 2.81 -25.09 -11.61
CA GLY A 11 2.03 -25.59 -10.48
C GLY A 11 1.30 -24.52 -9.69
N ALA A 12 0.94 -24.83 -8.46
CA ALA A 12 0.10 -24.04 -7.59
C ALA A 12 0.57 -22.57 -7.34
N LYS A 13 1.85 -22.28 -7.53
CA LYS A 13 2.36 -20.91 -7.43
C LYS A 13 2.02 -20.03 -8.63
N ALA A 14 1.59 -20.64 -9.72
CA ALA A 14 1.22 -19.96 -10.96
C ALA A 14 -0.25 -19.56 -11.04
N ALA A 15 -1.02 -19.82 -9.99
CA ALA A 15 -2.45 -19.59 -9.91
C ALA A 15 -2.88 -18.14 -10.25
N PHE A 16 -2.03 -17.16 -9.91
CA PHE A 16 -2.25 -15.73 -10.17
C PHE A 16 -1.32 -15.15 -11.24
N GLY A 17 -0.71 -16.02 -12.06
CA GLY A 17 0.20 -15.65 -13.13
C GLY A 17 1.66 -15.98 -12.83
N VAL A 18 2.51 -15.91 -13.87
CA VAL A 18 3.94 -16.21 -13.79
C VAL A 18 4.75 -15.10 -14.47
N ILE A 19 5.76 -14.60 -13.76
CA ILE A 19 6.80 -13.75 -14.33
C ILE A 19 8.03 -14.62 -14.55
N LEU A 20 8.39 -14.88 -15.81
CA LEU A 20 9.56 -15.67 -16.16
C LEU A 20 10.77 -14.76 -16.39
N ILE A 21 11.79 -14.87 -15.53
CA ILE A 21 13.03 -14.12 -15.65
C ILE A 21 14.12 -15.07 -16.15
N THR A 22 14.61 -14.82 -17.36
CA THR A 22 15.75 -15.55 -17.91
C THR A 22 16.99 -14.69 -17.80
N SER A 23 17.97 -15.15 -17.02
CA SER A 23 19.24 -14.45 -16.89
C SER A 23 20.12 -14.69 -18.13
N LYS A 24 20.98 -13.70 -18.41
CA LYS A 24 21.93 -13.78 -19.52
C LYS A 24 22.83 -15.02 -19.38
N LYS A 25 22.90 -15.78 -20.46
CA LYS A 25 23.90 -16.82 -20.63
C LYS A 25 25.25 -16.16 -20.98
N GLY A 26 26.37 -16.84 -20.77
CA GLY A 26 27.67 -16.39 -21.28
C GLY A 26 27.64 -16.21 -22.81
N SER A 27 28.61 -15.49 -23.37
CA SER A 27 28.76 -15.32 -24.82
C SER A 27 28.75 -16.66 -25.53
N LYS A 28 28.01 -16.77 -26.65
CA LYS A 28 28.07 -17.95 -27.54
C LYS A 28 29.25 -17.88 -28.53
N GLU A 29 29.86 -16.69 -28.69
CA GLU A 29 31.04 -16.52 -29.52
C GLU A 29 32.24 -17.18 -28.85
N ALA A 30 32.84 -18.11 -29.54
CA ALA A 30 34.03 -18.84 -29.03
C ALA A 30 35.16 -17.85 -28.70
N GLU A 31 35.74 -18.00 -27.50
CA GLU A 31 36.93 -17.29 -27.02
C GLU A 31 36.79 -15.77 -26.80
N LYS A 32 35.58 -15.24 -26.73
CA LYS A 32 35.35 -13.82 -26.42
C LYS A 32 34.92 -13.62 -24.95
N VAL A 33 35.62 -12.76 -24.25
CA VAL A 33 35.28 -12.30 -22.91
C VAL A 33 34.85 -10.83 -23.00
N ASN A 34 33.65 -10.53 -22.54
CA ASN A 34 33.11 -9.15 -22.48
C ASN A 34 33.06 -8.71 -21.02
N VAL A 35 33.63 -7.58 -20.71
CA VAL A 35 33.55 -6.92 -19.42
C VAL A 35 32.60 -5.74 -19.60
N THR A 36 31.51 -5.72 -18.86
CA THR A 36 30.51 -4.64 -18.91
C THR A 36 30.38 -4.00 -17.54
N TYR A 37 30.56 -2.69 -17.49
CA TYR A 37 30.26 -1.89 -16.31
C TYR A 37 29.06 -0.98 -16.61
N SER A 38 28.13 -0.92 -15.66
CA SER A 38 26.99 0.00 -15.68
C SER A 38 26.92 0.72 -14.32
N GLY A 39 26.92 2.03 -14.33
CA GLY A 39 26.78 2.81 -13.11
C GLY A 39 25.88 4.01 -13.33
N ASN A 40 25.11 4.37 -12.31
CA ASN A 40 24.34 5.59 -12.27
C ASN A 40 24.40 6.24 -10.88
N VAL A 41 24.22 7.53 -10.87
CA VAL A 41 23.95 8.34 -9.69
C VAL A 41 22.61 9.01 -9.87
N SER A 42 21.85 9.09 -8.80
CA SER A 42 20.46 9.56 -8.85
C SER A 42 20.21 10.58 -7.74
N ILE A 43 19.44 11.60 -8.07
CA ILE A 43 18.86 12.53 -7.12
C ILE A 43 17.38 12.22 -7.03
N GLN A 44 16.90 12.03 -5.81
CA GLN A 44 15.50 11.75 -5.50
C GLN A 44 14.88 12.95 -4.80
N THR A 45 13.72 13.37 -5.29
CA THR A 45 12.91 14.45 -4.71
C THR A 45 11.48 13.94 -4.55
N LEU A 46 10.65 14.62 -3.77
CA LEU A 46 9.23 14.25 -3.68
C LEU A 46 8.56 14.33 -5.06
N ALA A 47 7.74 13.33 -5.38
CA ALA A 47 7.02 13.30 -6.66
C ALA A 47 5.83 14.27 -6.69
N LYS A 48 5.29 14.62 -5.53
CA LYS A 48 4.15 15.54 -5.35
C LYS A 48 4.50 16.55 -4.28
N ASP A 49 3.98 17.75 -4.43
CA ASP A 49 4.09 18.79 -3.41
C ASP A 49 3.09 18.50 -2.29
N TYR A 50 3.56 18.46 -1.06
CA TYR A 50 2.77 18.13 0.11
C TYR A 50 2.49 19.41 0.90
N GLN A 51 1.42 20.12 0.53
CA GLN A 51 1.01 21.32 1.24
C GLN A 51 0.09 20.97 2.40
N MET A 52 0.64 21.02 3.60
CA MET A 52 -0.14 20.92 4.83
C MET A 52 -0.65 22.29 5.24
N ALA A 53 -1.86 22.31 5.82
CA ALA A 53 -2.53 23.56 6.19
C ALA A 53 -1.79 24.27 7.33
N GLY A 54 -1.42 25.51 7.07
CA GLY A 54 -0.88 26.44 8.07
C GLY A 54 -1.99 27.26 8.73
N LEU A 55 -2.08 28.54 8.32
CA LEU A 55 -3.11 29.47 8.84
C LEU A 55 -4.53 29.02 8.52
N SER A 56 -4.77 28.46 7.35
CA SER A 56 -6.06 27.87 6.97
C SER A 56 -6.49 26.74 7.90
N GLY A 57 -5.56 25.91 8.35
CA GLY A 57 -5.80 24.85 9.34
C GLY A 57 -6.19 25.41 10.72
N ILE A 58 -5.58 26.51 11.15
CA ILE A 58 -5.97 27.22 12.36
C ILE A 58 -7.39 27.80 12.22
N THR A 59 -7.69 28.40 11.08
CA THR A 59 -9.04 28.93 10.75
C THR A 59 -10.09 27.83 10.79
N TYR A 60 -9.83 26.68 10.15
CA TYR A 60 -10.69 25.50 10.21
C TYR A 60 -10.91 25.04 11.65
N SER A 61 -9.84 24.94 12.44
CA SER A 61 -9.91 24.49 13.83
C SER A 61 -10.75 25.43 14.70
N LEU A 62 -10.59 26.77 14.55
CA LEU A 62 -11.40 27.75 15.24
C LEU A 62 -12.88 27.62 14.89
N ALA A 63 -13.22 27.47 13.60
CA ALA A 63 -14.59 27.27 13.13
C ALA A 63 -15.19 26.00 13.72
N ALA A 64 -14.45 24.90 13.70
CA ALA A 64 -14.88 23.61 14.25
C ALA A 64 -15.17 23.70 15.77
N ALA A 65 -14.36 24.40 16.53
CA ALA A 65 -14.56 24.61 17.96
C ALA A 65 -15.79 25.47 18.27
N THR A 66 -16.02 26.52 17.48
CA THR A 66 -17.18 27.40 17.63
C THR A 66 -18.49 26.62 17.47
N VAL A 67 -18.55 25.69 16.50
CA VAL A 67 -19.73 24.83 16.30
C VAL A 67 -19.97 23.90 17.49
N SER A 68 -18.91 23.33 18.05
CA SER A 68 -19.04 22.35 19.14
C SER A 68 -19.42 22.95 20.48
N ALA A 69 -18.93 24.14 20.79
CA ALA A 69 -19.04 24.74 22.12
C ALA A 69 -20.04 25.91 22.24
N LYS A 70 -20.50 26.46 21.12
CA LYS A 70 -21.27 27.76 21.07
C LYS A 70 -20.54 28.89 21.81
N THR A 71 -19.25 28.78 22.04
CA THR A 71 -18.41 29.73 22.75
C THR A 71 -17.09 29.94 22.02
N THR A 72 -16.53 31.11 22.17
CA THR A 72 -15.21 31.52 21.73
C THR A 72 -14.09 30.84 22.52
N GLY A 73 -14.26 29.54 22.78
CA GLY A 73 -13.26 28.76 23.52
C GLY A 73 -11.93 28.63 22.75
N ALA A 74 -10.85 28.40 23.47
CA ALA A 74 -9.58 28.07 22.85
C ALA A 74 -9.65 26.66 22.22
N VAL A 75 -9.08 26.53 21.02
CA VAL A 75 -9.00 25.29 20.24
C VAL A 75 -7.64 24.66 20.44
N GLY A 76 -7.62 23.37 20.58
CA GLY A 76 -6.39 22.57 20.70
C GLY A 76 -6.43 21.63 21.90
N ALA A 77 -5.58 20.60 21.89
CA ALA A 77 -5.50 19.65 22.99
C ALA A 77 -4.35 19.98 23.97
N PHE A 78 -3.23 20.45 23.46
CA PHE A 78 -2.03 20.79 24.23
C PHE A 78 -1.52 22.21 23.92
N TRP A 79 -1.78 22.68 22.71
CA TRP A 79 -1.45 23.99 22.19
C TRP A 79 -2.70 24.63 21.64
N TYR A 80 -2.96 25.85 22.03
CA TYR A 80 -4.27 26.49 21.82
C TYR A 80 -4.14 27.72 20.94
N VAL A 81 -5.23 28.03 20.28
CA VAL A 81 -5.51 29.31 19.65
C VAL A 81 -6.97 29.65 19.92
N ASN A 82 -7.30 30.95 20.00
CA ASN A 82 -8.67 31.46 20.15
C ASN A 82 -8.86 32.73 19.33
N ASN A 83 -10.06 33.30 19.36
CA ASN A 83 -10.35 34.53 18.62
C ASN A 83 -9.49 35.72 19.04
N VAL A 84 -9.00 35.73 20.30
CA VAL A 84 -8.12 36.79 20.81
C VAL A 84 -6.71 36.64 20.32
N SER A 85 -6.18 35.41 20.31
CA SER A 85 -4.80 35.12 19.85
C SER A 85 -4.65 34.99 18.34
N TYR A 86 -5.74 34.73 17.59
CA TYR A 86 -5.67 34.50 16.15
C TYR A 86 -5.03 35.67 15.38
N PRO A 87 -5.33 36.97 15.67
CA PRO A 87 -4.63 38.07 15.03
C PRO A 87 -3.12 38.04 15.25
N ALA A 88 -2.63 37.59 16.41
CA ALA A 88 -1.21 37.42 16.67
C ALA A 88 -0.60 36.32 15.81
N VAL A 89 -1.32 35.23 15.55
CA VAL A 89 -0.90 34.17 14.62
C VAL A 89 -0.74 34.71 13.19
N VAL A 90 -1.68 35.57 12.75
CA VAL A 90 -1.60 36.23 11.44
C VAL A 90 -0.41 37.19 11.38
N GLU A 91 -0.22 38.02 12.39
CA GLU A 91 0.87 39.00 12.42
C GLU A 91 2.25 38.33 12.53
N PHE A 92 2.35 37.19 13.20
CA PHE A 92 3.60 36.42 13.27
C PHE A 92 4.11 36.07 11.88
N GLN A 93 3.25 35.62 10.99
CA GLN A 93 3.62 35.25 9.62
C GLN A 93 4.22 36.44 8.85
N ASN A 94 3.72 37.66 9.10
CA ASN A 94 4.24 38.86 8.46
C ASN A 94 5.55 39.31 9.09
N LYS A 95 5.59 39.38 10.44
CA LYS A 95 6.73 39.92 11.19
C LYS A 95 7.97 39.04 11.16
N TYR A 96 7.77 37.72 11.12
CA TYR A 96 8.81 36.69 11.23
C TYR A 96 8.93 35.81 9.99
N ALA A 97 8.58 36.33 8.82
CA ALA A 97 8.67 35.58 7.55
C ALA A 97 10.09 35.03 7.27
N ASP A 98 11.14 35.76 7.69
CA ASP A 98 12.55 35.38 7.51
C ASP A 98 13.15 34.63 8.71
N LEU A 99 12.34 34.25 9.72
CA LEU A 99 12.83 33.48 10.86
C LEU A 99 13.29 32.10 10.39
N PRO A 100 14.56 31.69 10.66
CA PRO A 100 15.02 30.36 10.34
C PRO A 100 14.07 29.29 10.92
N TYR A 101 13.71 28.31 10.10
CA TYR A 101 12.73 27.27 10.49
C TYR A 101 13.15 26.50 11.75
N ASP A 102 14.46 26.34 12.00
CA ASP A 102 15.05 25.63 13.13
C ASP A 102 15.30 26.52 14.36
N SER A 103 14.88 27.80 14.31
CA SER A 103 15.00 28.70 15.45
C SER A 103 14.38 28.12 16.71
N PRO A 104 15.07 28.17 17.87
CA PRO A 104 14.58 27.62 19.12
C PRO A 104 13.20 28.14 19.52
N LEU A 105 12.39 27.28 20.16
CA LEU A 105 11.09 27.64 20.69
C LEU A 105 11.25 28.69 21.78
N THR A 106 10.73 29.92 21.55
CA THR A 106 10.94 31.08 22.41
C THR A 106 9.64 31.57 23.00
N TYR A 107 9.59 31.69 24.34
CA TYR A 107 8.44 32.21 25.09
C TYR A 107 8.28 33.72 24.83
N GLY A 108 7.03 34.17 24.69
CA GLY A 108 6.73 35.57 24.37
C GLY A 108 6.80 35.93 22.89
N ARG A 109 7.54 35.17 22.10
CA ARG A 109 7.60 35.29 20.64
C ARG A 109 6.76 34.20 19.93
N ASP A 110 7.09 32.91 20.15
CA ASP A 110 6.46 31.79 19.44
C ASP A 110 5.18 31.33 20.14
N TRP A 111 5.09 31.58 21.42
CA TRP A 111 3.98 31.21 22.28
C TRP A 111 3.95 32.01 23.58
N TYR A 112 2.78 31.99 24.27
CA TYR A 112 2.61 32.58 25.57
C TYR A 112 1.53 31.84 26.37
N MET A 113 1.42 32.12 27.70
CA MET A 113 0.32 31.61 28.52
C MET A 113 -0.82 32.61 28.54
N ASP A 114 -2.05 32.15 28.38
CA ASP A 114 -3.24 32.99 28.61
C ASP A 114 -3.59 33.07 30.11
N GLU A 115 -4.60 33.86 30.45
CA GLU A 115 -5.12 34.03 31.82
C GLU A 115 -5.65 32.75 32.47
N ASN A 116 -6.00 31.73 31.65
CA ASN A 116 -6.48 30.42 32.08
C ASN A 116 -5.37 29.37 32.17
N GLY A 117 -4.09 29.75 32.02
CA GLY A 117 -2.95 28.85 32.07
C GLY A 117 -2.84 27.93 30.84
N ARG A 118 -3.36 28.36 29.65
CA ARG A 118 -3.27 27.61 28.41
C ARG A 118 -2.12 28.13 27.56
N LYS A 119 -1.38 27.21 26.90
CA LYS A 119 -0.30 27.53 25.98
C LYS A 119 -0.88 28.00 24.66
N MET A 120 -0.76 29.26 24.36
CA MET A 120 -1.23 29.87 23.11
C MET A 120 -0.09 29.84 22.10
N GLY A 121 -0.21 28.97 21.07
CA GLY A 121 0.78 28.87 19.99
C GLY A 121 0.53 29.95 18.93
N VAL A 122 1.57 30.75 18.64
CA VAL A 122 1.51 31.85 17.68
C VAL A 122 2.28 31.51 16.41
N ARG A 123 3.44 30.86 16.55
CA ARG A 123 4.24 30.37 15.41
C ARG A 123 3.59 29.15 14.77
N LEU A 124 3.58 29.14 13.44
CA LEU A 124 3.15 27.98 12.65
C LEU A 124 4.36 27.20 12.13
N TYR A 125 4.18 25.89 12.03
CA TYR A 125 5.20 24.94 11.66
C TYR A 125 4.71 24.07 10.51
N ASP A 126 5.53 23.92 9.46
CA ASP A 126 5.31 22.90 8.45
C ASP A 126 6.20 21.67 8.77
N PRO A 127 5.63 20.51 9.11
CA PRO A 127 6.42 19.31 9.43
C PRO A 127 7.37 18.86 8.33
N TYR A 128 7.09 19.18 7.06
CA TYR A 128 7.97 18.84 5.94
C TYR A 128 9.30 19.53 6.02
N ASP A 129 9.32 20.82 6.37
CA ASP A 129 10.55 21.62 6.50
C ASP A 129 11.54 21.04 7.50
N TYR A 130 11.00 20.42 8.56
CA TYR A 130 11.79 19.83 9.65
C TYR A 130 12.21 18.39 9.39
N MET A 131 11.36 17.63 8.75
CA MET A 131 11.48 16.16 8.71
C MET A 131 11.98 15.64 7.37
N VAL A 132 11.83 16.40 6.28
CA VAL A 132 12.07 15.89 4.92
C VAL A 132 13.22 16.65 4.26
N LYS A 133 14.15 15.92 3.66
CA LYS A 133 15.20 16.48 2.81
C LYS A 133 14.61 16.95 1.49
N ASP A 134 15.08 18.09 0.98
CA ASP A 134 14.73 18.58 -0.36
C ASP A 134 15.15 17.58 -1.45
N ALA A 135 16.27 16.89 -1.23
CA ALA A 135 16.76 15.85 -2.11
C ALA A 135 17.55 14.78 -1.33
N SER A 136 17.45 13.54 -1.77
CA SER A 136 18.29 12.43 -1.31
C SER A 136 19.11 11.87 -2.46
N PHE A 137 20.19 11.15 -2.13
CA PHE A 137 21.16 10.66 -3.10
C PHE A 137 21.14 9.14 -3.17
N SER A 138 21.34 8.61 -4.37
CA SER A 138 21.42 7.17 -4.60
C SER A 138 22.48 6.88 -5.67
N GLN A 139 23.19 5.77 -5.53
CA GLN A 139 24.11 5.27 -6.55
C GLN A 139 23.95 3.77 -6.76
N ASN A 140 24.06 3.34 -7.99
CA ASN A 140 23.97 1.93 -8.37
C ASN A 140 25.09 1.58 -9.36
N HIS A 141 25.84 0.51 -9.07
CA HIS A 141 26.94 0.04 -9.86
C HIS A 141 26.80 -1.45 -10.15
N ALA A 142 27.00 -1.85 -11.37
CA ALA A 142 27.00 -3.24 -11.79
C ALA A 142 28.20 -3.54 -12.70
N LEU A 143 28.97 -4.57 -12.36
CA LEU A 143 30.06 -5.10 -13.16
C LEU A 143 29.68 -6.52 -13.59
N SER A 144 29.79 -6.82 -14.85
CA SER A 144 29.55 -8.16 -15.40
C SER A 144 30.71 -8.60 -16.29
N VAL A 145 31.17 -9.82 -16.09
CA VAL A 145 32.16 -10.49 -16.93
C VAL A 145 31.51 -11.73 -17.50
N ALA A 146 31.31 -11.74 -18.81
CA ALA A 146 30.68 -12.86 -19.52
C ALA A 146 31.58 -13.34 -20.64
N GLY A 147 31.76 -14.67 -20.76
CA GLY A 147 32.64 -15.23 -21.80
C GLY A 147 32.37 -16.69 -22.06
N SER A 148 33.06 -17.19 -23.11
CA SER A 148 33.11 -18.61 -23.40
C SER A 148 34.55 -19.02 -23.73
N LYS A 149 34.89 -20.24 -23.36
CA LYS A 149 36.18 -20.89 -23.73
C LYS A 149 35.92 -22.36 -23.95
N GLY A 150 36.18 -22.82 -25.18
CA GLY A 150 35.82 -24.17 -25.57
C GLY A 150 34.33 -24.45 -25.32
N ASN A 151 34.05 -25.53 -24.63
CA ASN A 151 32.70 -26.01 -24.30
C ASN A 151 32.07 -25.31 -23.05
N THR A 152 32.80 -24.38 -22.42
CA THR A 152 32.36 -23.73 -21.18
C THR A 152 32.00 -22.29 -21.43
N ASN A 153 30.81 -21.87 -21.00
CA ASN A 153 30.44 -20.48 -20.92
C ASN A 153 30.17 -20.06 -19.46
N PHE A 154 30.50 -18.84 -19.16
CA PHE A 154 30.37 -18.31 -17.82
C PHE A 154 29.83 -16.85 -17.82
N ASN A 155 29.19 -16.49 -16.72
CA ASN A 155 28.81 -15.13 -16.40
C ASN A 155 29.06 -14.88 -14.90
N ILE A 156 29.81 -13.82 -14.60
CA ILE A 156 30.08 -13.38 -13.24
C ILE A 156 29.57 -11.93 -13.17
N SER A 157 28.72 -11.59 -12.20
CA SER A 157 28.27 -10.24 -12.01
C SER A 157 28.35 -9.84 -10.55
N LEU A 158 28.73 -8.59 -10.32
CA LEU A 158 28.76 -7.91 -9.03
C LEU A 158 27.88 -6.67 -9.12
N GLY A 159 27.09 -6.39 -8.09
CA GLY A 159 26.24 -5.22 -7.99
C GLY A 159 26.36 -4.56 -6.63
N TYR A 160 26.31 -3.25 -6.61
CA TYR A 160 26.28 -2.41 -5.42
C TYR A 160 25.22 -1.33 -5.57
N LEU A 161 24.37 -1.21 -4.58
CA LEU A 161 23.39 -0.14 -4.44
C LEU A 161 23.61 0.52 -3.08
N ASP A 162 23.63 1.86 -3.07
CA ASP A 162 23.64 2.70 -1.89
C ASP A 162 22.59 3.79 -2.08
N GLN A 163 21.66 3.89 -1.17
CA GLN A 163 20.53 4.80 -1.25
C GLN A 163 20.32 5.48 0.10
N ASP A 164 20.45 6.79 0.12
CA ASP A 164 20.12 7.59 1.27
C ASP A 164 18.59 7.70 1.41
N GLY A 165 18.11 7.69 2.64
CA GLY A 165 16.73 8.02 2.97
C GLY A 165 16.49 9.52 3.01
N VAL A 166 15.25 9.88 3.27
CA VAL A 166 14.74 11.24 3.12
C VAL A 166 14.49 11.96 4.44
N LEU A 167 14.72 11.32 5.57
CA LEU A 167 14.55 11.95 6.88
C LEU A 167 15.71 12.90 7.17
N LYS A 168 15.39 14.21 7.20
CA LYS A 168 16.37 15.31 7.36
C LYS A 168 17.15 15.25 8.66
N PRO A 169 16.53 15.05 9.85
CA PRO A 169 17.26 15.04 11.12
C PRO A 169 17.95 13.72 11.47
N ALA A 170 17.75 12.66 10.70
CA ALA A 170 18.25 11.33 11.06
C ALA A 170 19.76 11.20 10.97
N LYS A 171 20.42 10.61 11.98
CA LYS A 171 21.86 10.24 11.95
C LYS A 171 22.13 9.21 10.85
N HIS A 172 21.21 8.25 10.71
CA HIS A 172 21.23 7.22 9.67
C HIS A 172 19.80 6.96 9.19
N ASP A 173 19.63 7.08 7.90
CA ASP A 173 18.44 6.67 7.16
C ASP A 173 18.93 6.26 5.77
N ASP A 174 19.32 5.00 5.62
CA ASP A 174 19.99 4.51 4.39
C ASP A 174 19.70 3.03 4.14
N TYR A 175 19.84 2.63 2.87
CA TYR A 175 19.76 1.25 2.42
C TYR A 175 20.96 0.92 1.53
N ARG A 176 21.66 -0.17 1.83
CA ARG A 176 22.79 -0.71 1.05
C ARG A 176 22.55 -2.11 0.64
N ARG A 177 22.97 -2.46 -0.58
CA ARG A 177 22.89 -3.83 -1.08
C ARG A 177 24.08 -4.20 -1.95
N TRP A 178 24.66 -5.34 -1.64
CA TRP A 178 25.68 -6.02 -2.45
C TRP A 178 25.07 -7.26 -3.07
N ASN A 179 25.33 -7.50 -4.33
CA ASN A 179 24.93 -8.71 -5.04
C ASN A 179 26.14 -9.31 -5.73
N ALA A 180 26.26 -10.65 -5.70
CA ALA A 180 27.20 -11.40 -6.52
C ALA A 180 26.44 -12.56 -7.17
N ASN A 181 26.68 -12.80 -8.46
CA ASN A 181 26.08 -13.91 -9.18
C ASN A 181 27.15 -14.55 -10.08
N ILE A 182 27.30 -15.84 -9.96
CA ILE A 182 28.24 -16.65 -10.76
C ILE A 182 27.43 -17.73 -11.45
N ARG A 183 27.61 -17.90 -12.73
CA ARG A 183 27.05 -19.01 -13.53
C ARG A 183 28.06 -19.58 -14.44
N VAL A 184 28.12 -20.89 -14.46
CA VAL A 184 28.99 -21.68 -15.35
C VAL A 184 28.14 -22.77 -16.00
N ASN A 185 28.23 -22.90 -17.29
CA ASN A 185 27.64 -24.00 -18.04
C ASN A 185 28.75 -24.66 -18.89
N THR A 186 28.88 -25.96 -18.80
CA THR A 186 29.90 -26.71 -19.52
C THR A 186 29.26 -27.90 -20.24
N LYS A 187 29.46 -27.99 -21.54
CA LYS A 187 29.19 -29.20 -22.30
C LYS A 187 30.40 -30.17 -22.10
N VAL A 188 30.20 -31.17 -21.25
CA VAL A 188 31.25 -32.14 -20.91
C VAL A 188 31.56 -33.00 -22.11
N ASN A 189 30.54 -33.47 -22.81
CA ASN A 189 30.58 -34.19 -24.07
C ASN A 189 29.24 -34.01 -24.80
N ASP A 190 29.01 -34.76 -25.90
CA ASP A 190 27.80 -34.58 -26.74
C ASP A 190 26.52 -34.95 -26.01
N PHE A 191 26.56 -35.86 -25.05
CA PHE A 191 25.36 -36.30 -24.32
C PHE A 191 25.25 -35.68 -22.92
N LEU A 192 26.22 -34.92 -22.41
CA LEU A 192 26.22 -34.41 -21.04
C LEU A 192 26.62 -32.94 -20.98
N ALA A 193 25.75 -32.10 -20.45
CA ALA A 193 26.04 -30.73 -20.04
C ALA A 193 25.77 -30.54 -18.54
N VAL A 194 26.61 -29.75 -17.86
CA VAL A 194 26.52 -29.46 -16.44
C VAL A 194 26.42 -27.94 -16.25
N ARG A 195 25.56 -27.51 -15.32
CA ARG A 195 25.36 -26.12 -14.91
C ARG A 195 25.63 -25.97 -13.43
N ALA A 196 26.28 -24.89 -13.06
CA ALA A 196 26.43 -24.48 -11.66
C ALA A 196 26.16 -23.00 -11.54
N GLY A 197 25.51 -22.61 -10.48
CA GLY A 197 25.18 -21.22 -10.16
C GLY A 197 25.33 -20.95 -8.68
N LEU A 198 25.83 -19.75 -8.35
CA LEU A 198 25.88 -19.22 -7.01
C LEU A 198 25.36 -17.78 -7.06
N MET A 199 24.39 -17.47 -6.22
CA MET A 199 23.90 -16.10 -6.01
C MET A 199 24.04 -15.76 -4.54
N TYR A 200 24.58 -14.59 -4.29
CA TYR A 200 24.69 -13.99 -2.96
C TYR A 200 24.15 -12.57 -3.01
N SER A 201 23.32 -12.22 -2.04
CA SER A 201 22.85 -10.85 -1.83
C SER A 201 22.90 -10.52 -0.36
N LYS A 202 23.48 -9.38 -0.03
CA LYS A 202 23.48 -8.82 1.32
C LYS A 202 22.89 -7.44 1.27
N SER A 203 21.83 -7.21 2.03
CA SER A 203 21.24 -5.88 2.21
C SER A 203 21.27 -5.48 3.69
N ASP A 204 21.42 -4.18 3.91
CA ASP A 204 21.35 -3.56 5.22
C ASP A 204 20.57 -2.24 5.12
N ARG A 205 19.55 -2.11 5.93
CA ARG A 205 18.76 -0.88 6.10
C ARG A 205 19.00 -0.35 7.50
N ARG A 206 19.36 0.94 7.61
CA ARG A 206 19.52 1.65 8.87
C ARG A 206 18.48 2.76 8.96
N TYR A 207 17.89 2.96 10.12
CA TYR A 207 16.86 3.97 10.33
C TYR A 207 16.81 4.42 11.79
N PRO A 208 16.29 5.64 12.09
CA PRO A 208 16.15 6.11 13.46
C PRO A 208 15.00 5.36 14.15
N LEU A 209 15.23 4.86 15.36
CA LEU A 209 14.22 4.24 16.18
C LEU A 209 13.59 5.26 17.11
N THR A 210 12.42 5.77 16.80
CA THR A 210 11.70 6.80 17.57
C THR A 210 10.64 6.20 18.49
N SER A 211 10.13 6.98 19.43
CA SER A 211 9.08 6.56 20.36
C SER A 211 7.73 6.37 19.67
N PHE A 212 7.52 7.04 18.56
CA PHE A 212 6.22 7.16 17.91
C PHE A 212 5.89 6.02 16.97
N SER A 213 6.88 5.36 16.38
CA SER A 213 6.64 4.19 15.57
C SER A 213 7.93 3.40 15.33
N ASN A 214 7.80 2.11 15.27
CA ASN A 214 8.91 1.21 14.99
C ASN A 214 9.49 1.35 13.58
N LEU A 215 8.82 2.03 12.63
CA LEU A 215 9.20 2.06 11.22
C LEU A 215 8.80 3.35 10.49
N ASN A 216 7.99 4.24 11.07
CA ASN A 216 7.35 5.27 10.28
C ASN A 216 7.30 6.65 10.93
N ALA A 217 8.38 7.42 10.77
CA ALA A 217 8.41 8.84 11.12
C ALA A 217 7.38 9.68 10.31
N TRP A 218 6.94 9.19 9.13
CA TRP A 218 5.99 9.83 8.25
C TRP A 218 4.64 10.09 8.89
N GLN A 219 4.20 9.20 9.76
CA GLN A 219 2.96 9.35 10.49
C GLN A 219 2.87 10.68 11.24
N TYR A 220 3.98 11.14 11.79
CA TYR A 220 4.03 12.39 12.54
C TYR A 220 4.15 13.61 11.65
N VAL A 221 4.74 13.49 10.46
CA VAL A 221 4.67 14.53 9.44
C VAL A 221 3.21 14.84 9.11
N TYR A 222 2.36 13.83 8.99
CA TYR A 222 0.94 14.02 8.65
C TYR A 222 0.04 14.34 9.84
N ARG A 223 0.47 14.08 11.05
CA ARG A 223 -0.33 14.27 12.27
C ARG A 223 -0.07 15.60 12.98
N TRP A 224 1.05 16.23 12.73
CA TRP A 224 1.49 17.38 13.51
C TRP A 224 0.66 18.62 13.20
N GLY A 225 -0.01 19.19 14.23
CA GLY A 225 -0.84 20.40 14.07
C GLY A 225 0.03 21.63 13.77
N PRO A 226 -0.50 22.60 13.01
CA PRO A 226 0.29 23.73 12.52
C PRO A 226 0.85 24.65 13.61
N ASN A 227 0.19 24.79 14.77
CA ASN A 227 0.68 25.60 15.90
C ASN A 227 1.35 24.78 17.00
N PHE A 228 1.59 23.48 16.76
CA PHE A 228 2.26 22.60 17.72
C PHE A 228 3.78 22.63 17.45
N PRO A 229 4.64 22.97 18.45
CA PRO A 229 6.08 23.06 18.23
C PRO A 229 6.71 21.75 17.79
N ILE A 230 7.41 21.78 16.66
CA ILE A 230 8.17 20.64 16.12
C ILE A 230 9.69 20.87 16.18
N VAL A 231 10.15 22.06 16.56
CA VAL A 231 11.58 22.39 16.70
C VAL A 231 12.30 21.49 17.69
N ALA A 232 13.56 21.20 17.45
CA ALA A 232 14.33 20.28 18.28
C ALA A 232 14.71 20.84 19.66
N TYR A 233 14.84 22.17 19.80
CA TYR A 233 15.31 22.79 21.04
C TYR A 233 14.45 23.99 21.45
N ASP A 234 14.39 24.24 22.77
CA ASP A 234 13.83 25.47 23.33
C ASP A 234 14.93 26.53 23.49
N GLU A 235 14.55 27.74 23.94
CA GLU A 235 15.44 28.86 24.15
C GLU A 235 16.52 28.66 25.25
N PHE A 236 16.32 27.64 26.08
CA PHE A 236 17.31 27.21 27.09
C PHE A 236 18.29 26.16 26.57
N GLY A 237 18.22 25.79 25.29
CA GLY A 237 19.02 24.72 24.69
C GLY A 237 18.61 23.33 25.14
N GLN A 238 17.42 23.17 25.75
CA GLN A 238 16.88 21.88 26.15
C GLN A 238 16.16 21.23 24.97
N GLY A 239 16.42 19.94 24.70
CA GLY A 239 15.69 19.21 23.67
C GLY A 239 14.20 19.19 23.94
N THR A 240 13.37 19.43 22.93
CA THR A 240 11.92 19.39 23.08
C THR A 240 11.39 17.99 22.82
N ARG A 241 10.29 17.62 23.46
CA ARG A 241 9.60 16.36 23.14
C ARG A 241 8.85 16.50 21.81
N SER A 242 9.61 16.58 20.73
CA SER A 242 9.17 16.73 19.34
C SER A 242 9.70 15.61 18.47
N THR A 243 9.08 15.39 17.30
CA THR A 243 9.52 14.39 16.32
C THR A 243 10.94 14.70 15.81
N THR A 244 11.26 15.97 15.60
CA THR A 244 12.57 16.40 15.10
C THR A 244 13.67 16.02 16.09
N TYR A 245 13.51 16.35 17.38
CA TYR A 245 14.46 15.99 18.41
C TYR A 245 14.62 14.47 18.56
N GLU A 246 13.49 13.75 18.56
CA GLU A 246 13.54 12.30 18.66
C GLU A 246 14.27 11.64 17.50
N VAL A 247 14.01 12.05 16.26
CA VAL A 247 14.69 11.50 15.09
C VAL A 247 16.17 11.83 15.10
N GLN A 248 16.52 13.05 15.53
CA GLN A 248 17.91 13.50 15.65
C GLN A 248 18.68 12.70 16.70
N GLU A 249 18.07 12.41 17.86
CA GLU A 249 18.74 11.74 18.98
C GLU A 249 18.52 10.22 19.00
N ALA A 250 17.70 9.69 18.11
CA ALA A 250 17.37 8.26 18.05
C ALA A 250 18.58 7.35 17.91
N GLY A 251 18.56 6.25 18.61
CA GLY A 251 19.44 5.11 18.33
C GLY A 251 19.17 4.54 16.96
N THR A 252 20.23 4.10 16.25
CA THR A 252 20.12 3.53 14.91
C THR A 252 19.68 2.07 14.96
N ALA A 253 18.47 1.80 14.51
CA ALA A 253 18.02 0.44 14.24
C ALA A 253 18.55 -0.05 12.88
N SER A 254 18.75 -1.37 12.75
CA SER A 254 19.17 -1.98 11.49
C SER A 254 18.38 -3.24 11.15
N MET A 255 18.12 -3.44 9.87
CA MET A 255 17.52 -4.65 9.29
C MET A 255 18.47 -5.19 8.23
N GLY A 256 19.11 -6.31 8.53
CA GLY A 256 20.02 -6.98 7.59
C GLY A 256 19.38 -8.23 6.99
N THR A 257 19.58 -8.46 5.69
CA THR A 257 19.18 -9.70 5.02
C THR A 257 20.36 -10.23 4.20
N ASN A 258 20.76 -11.48 4.47
CA ASN A 258 21.68 -12.24 3.66
C ASN A 258 20.91 -13.32 2.93
N TYR A 259 21.04 -13.36 1.63
CA TYR A 259 20.48 -14.41 0.77
C TYR A 259 21.60 -15.13 0.03
N THR A 260 21.63 -16.43 0.15
CA THR A 260 22.57 -17.29 -0.58
C THR A 260 21.78 -18.34 -1.32
N SER A 261 22.04 -18.53 -2.60
CA SER A 261 21.45 -19.60 -3.39
C SER A 261 22.51 -20.31 -4.23
N ALA A 262 22.59 -21.62 -4.08
CA ALA A 262 23.45 -22.49 -4.88
C ALA A 262 22.57 -23.41 -5.74
N ASN A 263 22.84 -23.43 -7.03
CA ASN A 263 22.16 -24.28 -8.00
C ASN A 263 23.18 -25.19 -8.71
N VAL A 264 22.81 -26.45 -8.84
CA VAL A 264 23.53 -27.42 -9.68
C VAL A 264 22.51 -28.12 -10.56
N GLY A 265 22.80 -28.19 -11.85
CA GLY A 265 21.93 -28.85 -12.81
C GLY A 265 22.71 -29.60 -13.86
N THR A 266 22.06 -30.55 -14.47
CA THR A 266 22.58 -31.32 -15.59
C THR A 266 21.54 -31.46 -16.70
N THR A 267 22.03 -31.53 -17.92
CA THR A 267 21.26 -31.98 -19.09
C THR A 267 21.92 -33.19 -19.67
N ILE A 268 21.18 -34.27 -19.80
CA ILE A 268 21.62 -35.51 -20.46
C ILE A 268 20.79 -35.62 -21.74
N THR A 269 21.49 -35.78 -22.89
CA THR A 269 20.89 -35.95 -24.23
C THR A 269 21.26 -37.35 -24.74
N PRO A 270 20.52 -38.42 -24.36
CA PRO A 270 20.90 -39.81 -24.69
C PRO A 270 20.92 -40.09 -26.18
N VAL A 271 19.95 -39.48 -26.90
CA VAL A 271 19.88 -39.49 -28.36
C VAL A 271 19.40 -38.11 -28.82
N GLU A 272 19.57 -37.83 -30.10
CA GLU A 272 19.08 -36.57 -30.68
C GLU A 272 17.60 -36.35 -30.36
N ASN A 273 17.22 -35.09 -30.04
CA ASN A 273 15.89 -34.65 -29.67
C ASN A 273 15.33 -35.19 -28.33
N TRP A 274 16.13 -35.86 -27.52
CA TRP A 274 15.71 -36.33 -26.20
C TRP A 274 16.59 -35.73 -25.10
N ASP A 275 16.05 -34.77 -24.35
CA ASP A 275 16.71 -34.12 -23.22
C ASP A 275 16.14 -34.57 -21.89
N ILE A 276 17.01 -34.90 -20.96
CA ILE A 276 16.69 -35.14 -19.54
C ILE A 276 17.40 -34.08 -18.72
N ASN A 277 16.66 -33.27 -18.02
CA ASN A 277 17.17 -32.19 -17.19
C ASN A 277 16.93 -32.50 -15.73
N PHE A 278 17.91 -32.24 -14.89
CA PHE A 278 17.80 -32.27 -13.44
C PHE A 278 18.43 -31.00 -12.88
N ASP A 279 17.73 -30.31 -11.97
CA ASP A 279 18.19 -29.12 -11.25
C ASP A 279 17.89 -29.23 -9.77
N TYR A 280 18.90 -29.02 -8.96
CA TYR A 280 18.76 -28.84 -7.52
C TYR A 280 19.18 -27.43 -7.12
N THR A 281 18.37 -26.76 -6.35
CA THR A 281 18.69 -25.44 -5.78
C THR A 281 18.51 -25.48 -4.27
N PHE A 282 19.55 -25.12 -3.56
CA PHE A 282 19.51 -24.76 -2.15
C PHE A 282 19.49 -23.23 -2.02
N ALA A 283 18.62 -22.69 -1.20
CA ALA A 283 18.61 -21.27 -0.88
C ALA A 283 18.44 -21.06 0.63
N GLU A 284 19.25 -20.19 1.20
CA GLU A 284 19.17 -19.75 2.57
C GLU A 284 18.95 -18.24 2.63
N THR A 285 18.01 -17.82 3.48
CA THR A 285 17.79 -16.41 3.82
C THR A 285 17.97 -16.25 5.31
N THR A 286 18.94 -15.43 5.71
CA THR A 286 19.12 -15.01 7.11
C THR A 286 18.73 -13.56 7.22
N SER A 287 17.70 -13.27 8.03
CA SER A 287 17.24 -11.90 8.33
C SER A 287 17.55 -11.58 9.79
N THR A 288 18.14 -10.41 10.02
CA THR A 288 18.45 -9.90 11.36
C THR A 288 17.79 -8.55 11.55
N HIS A 289 17.24 -8.30 12.72
CA HIS A 289 16.66 -7.01 13.07
C HIS A 289 17.19 -6.60 14.45
N PHE A 290 17.91 -5.50 14.50
CA PHE A 290 18.46 -4.92 15.71
C PHE A 290 17.78 -3.60 16.03
N LYS A 291 17.30 -3.42 17.27
CA LYS A 291 16.64 -2.20 17.73
C LYS A 291 17.26 -1.79 19.09
N PRO A 292 18.15 -0.80 19.09
CA PRO A 292 18.67 -0.21 20.31
C PRO A 292 17.66 0.84 20.79
N GLY A 293 16.97 0.56 21.89
CA GLY A 293 16.06 1.54 22.49
C GLY A 293 16.84 2.74 23.02
N THR A 294 16.26 3.92 22.81
CA THR A 294 16.79 5.18 23.32
C THR A 294 15.80 5.73 24.33
N HIS A 295 16.30 6.32 25.42
CA HIS A 295 15.48 7.19 26.23
C HIS A 295 15.92 8.64 26.03
N TYR A 296 14.94 9.50 26.05
CA TYR A 296 15.09 10.93 25.84
C TYR A 296 14.87 11.67 27.13
N VAL A 297 15.54 12.80 27.29
CA VAL A 297 15.30 13.75 28.37
C VAL A 297 15.16 15.12 27.75
N GLY A 298 14.09 15.82 28.05
CA GLY A 298 13.88 17.12 27.48
C GLY A 298 12.65 17.85 27.99
N ALA A 299 12.40 19.00 27.40
CA ALA A 299 11.25 19.86 27.64
C ALA A 299 9.96 19.19 27.12
N ASP A 300 9.00 18.95 28.02
CA ASP A 300 7.75 18.29 27.67
C ASP A 300 6.74 19.29 27.13
N VAL A 301 6.81 19.56 25.82
CA VAL A 301 5.91 20.46 25.11
C VAL A 301 4.44 20.00 25.09
N TRP A 302 4.17 18.73 25.42
CA TRP A 302 2.81 18.16 25.46
C TRP A 302 2.04 18.52 26.73
N TYR A 303 2.76 18.74 27.85
CA TYR A 303 2.15 18.97 29.17
C TYR A 303 2.40 20.37 29.69
N GLY A 304 2.27 20.54 31.00
CA GLY A 304 2.31 21.84 31.63
C GLY A 304 3.69 22.48 31.74
N THR A 305 3.66 23.75 32.04
CA THR A 305 4.82 24.60 32.31
C THR A 305 4.78 25.11 33.75
N GLY A 306 5.87 25.68 34.22
CA GLY A 306 5.94 26.39 35.47
C GLY A 306 6.71 27.68 35.33
N ASP A 307 6.50 28.62 36.27
CA ASP A 307 7.24 29.86 36.32
C ASP A 307 8.74 29.60 36.40
N TYR A 308 9.52 30.37 35.68
CA TYR A 308 10.97 30.25 35.60
C TYR A 308 11.65 31.15 36.62
N TYR A 309 12.45 30.54 37.44
CA TYR A 309 13.23 31.23 38.47
C TYR A 309 14.73 31.05 38.25
N VAL A 310 15.52 32.15 38.45
CA VAL A 310 16.98 32.14 38.56
C VAL A 310 17.37 32.60 39.94
N ASP A 311 18.08 31.78 40.69
CA ASP A 311 18.50 32.08 42.08
C ASP A 311 17.31 32.51 42.99
N GLY A 312 16.14 31.92 42.77
CA GLY A 312 14.91 32.21 43.52
C GLY A 312 14.18 33.49 43.08
N VAL A 313 14.63 34.14 42.00
CA VAL A 313 13.99 35.34 41.44
C VAL A 313 13.20 34.95 40.20
N LEU A 314 11.91 35.29 40.20
CA LEU A 314 11.03 35.07 39.06
C LEU A 314 11.54 35.87 37.85
N GLN A 315 11.73 35.21 36.76
CA GLN A 315 12.14 35.81 35.48
C GLN A 315 10.90 36.28 34.71
N TYR A 316 11.06 37.28 33.87
CA TYR A 316 10.03 37.86 33.03
C TYR A 316 10.49 37.89 31.57
N ALA A 317 9.55 37.63 30.67
CA ALA A 317 9.74 37.76 29.24
C ALA A 317 8.90 38.90 28.67
N GLN A 318 9.37 39.49 27.58
CA GLN A 318 8.56 40.43 26.80
C GLN A 318 7.54 39.61 25.99
N ASN A 319 6.27 39.94 26.11
CA ASN A 319 5.24 39.38 25.27
C ASN A 319 5.00 40.30 24.07
N GLU A 320 5.43 39.89 22.90
CA GLU A 320 5.29 40.66 21.66
C GLU A 320 3.84 40.80 21.20
N TRP A 321 2.95 39.97 21.73
CA TRP A 321 1.52 39.87 21.39
C TRP A 321 0.61 40.45 22.46
N ASN A 322 1.07 41.38 23.28
CA ASN A 322 0.30 41.96 24.40
C ASN A 322 -1.01 42.61 23.97
N ALA A 323 -1.10 43.10 22.73
CA ALA A 323 -2.34 43.66 22.18
C ALA A 323 -3.45 42.59 22.04
N TYR A 324 -3.09 41.32 21.99
CA TYR A 324 -4.00 40.20 21.73
C TYR A 324 -4.20 39.24 22.90
N ASN A 325 -3.36 39.35 23.96
CA ASN A 325 -3.36 38.41 25.08
C ASN A 325 -3.99 38.89 26.36
N GLY A 326 -4.19 40.18 26.50
CA GLY A 326 -4.76 40.78 27.70
C GLY A 326 -3.85 40.79 28.95
N LEU A 327 -2.60 40.25 28.87
CA LEU A 327 -1.67 40.07 29.99
C LEU A 327 -0.66 41.20 30.16
N GLY A 328 -0.60 42.10 29.24
CA GLY A 328 0.40 43.18 29.22
C GLY A 328 1.70 42.80 28.51
N ALA A 329 2.61 43.80 28.39
CA ALA A 329 3.84 43.63 27.59
C ALA A 329 4.88 42.71 28.25
N THR A 330 4.90 42.61 29.60
CA THR A 330 5.84 41.82 30.38
C THR A 330 5.06 40.76 31.14
N ILE A 331 5.39 39.50 30.92
CA ILE A 331 4.71 38.33 31.51
C ILE A 331 5.72 37.47 32.27
N PRO A 332 5.29 36.75 33.34
CA PRO A 332 6.14 35.76 33.99
C PRO A 332 6.64 34.73 32.99
N MET A 333 7.97 34.55 32.93
CA MET A 333 8.57 33.60 31.99
C MET A 333 8.24 32.17 32.38
N GLN A 334 7.87 31.37 31.41
CA GLN A 334 7.48 29.97 31.59
C GLN A 334 8.56 29.03 31.08
N LYS A 335 8.78 27.94 31.79
CA LYS A 335 9.67 26.87 31.37
C LYS A 335 8.94 25.52 31.42
N PHE A 336 9.17 24.69 30.40
CA PHE A 336 8.62 23.35 30.37
C PHE A 336 9.24 22.47 31.45
N ALA A 337 8.43 21.60 32.01
CA ALA A 337 8.93 20.54 32.88
C ALA A 337 9.83 19.60 32.06
N SER A 338 10.95 19.19 32.66
CA SER A 338 11.78 18.16 32.08
C SER A 338 11.10 16.81 32.25
N SER A 339 10.93 16.07 31.17
CA SER A 339 10.39 14.72 31.20
C SER A 339 11.38 13.70 30.64
N LYS A 340 11.15 12.43 30.97
CA LYS A 340 11.88 11.28 30.41
C LYS A 340 10.88 10.42 29.65
N TRP A 341 11.26 9.97 28.46
CA TRP A 341 10.46 9.03 27.67
C TRP A 341 11.36 8.13 26.85
N THR A 342 10.82 7.03 26.31
CA THR A 342 11.60 6.04 25.56
C THR A 342 10.95 5.73 24.22
N THR A 343 11.71 5.08 23.34
CA THR A 343 11.25 4.58 22.04
C THR A 343 10.09 3.58 22.11
N VAL A 344 9.70 3.12 23.28
CA VAL A 344 8.60 2.15 23.50
C VAL A 344 7.44 2.71 24.31
N GLY A 345 7.36 4.03 24.43
CA GLY A 345 6.25 4.71 25.10
C GLY A 345 6.27 4.62 26.63
N GLY A 346 7.38 4.20 27.23
CA GLY A 346 7.57 4.07 28.68
C GLY A 346 8.78 4.86 29.19
N LEU A 347 9.17 4.60 30.44
CA LEU A 347 10.37 5.20 31.05
C LEU A 347 11.60 4.28 30.99
N THR A 348 11.45 3.10 30.43
CA THR A 348 12.47 2.06 30.39
C THR A 348 12.91 1.80 28.96
N ASP A 349 14.16 2.05 28.66
CA ASP A 349 14.81 1.69 27.40
C ASP A 349 15.06 0.18 27.28
N GLN A 350 15.34 -0.27 26.07
CA GLN A 350 15.54 -1.70 25.80
C GLN A 350 16.49 -1.94 24.63
N ILE A 351 17.08 -3.11 24.60
CA ILE A 351 17.74 -3.67 23.42
C ILE A 351 16.94 -4.87 22.91
N TYR A 352 16.75 -4.94 21.61
CA TYR A 352 16.02 -6.00 20.94
C TYR A 352 16.83 -6.50 19.75
N GLN A 353 16.88 -7.82 19.59
CA GLN A 353 17.45 -8.46 18.41
C GLN A 353 16.59 -9.67 18.02
N SER A 354 16.26 -9.76 16.74
CA SER A 354 15.68 -10.98 16.18
C SER A 354 16.55 -11.49 15.04
N THR A 355 16.58 -12.80 14.88
CA THR A 355 17.23 -13.49 13.76
C THR A 355 16.27 -14.55 13.25
N SER A 356 16.07 -14.59 11.95
CA SER A 356 15.29 -15.62 11.27
C SER A 356 16.16 -16.27 10.19
N ILE A 357 16.20 -17.58 10.16
CA ILE A 357 16.90 -18.37 9.16
C ILE A 357 15.86 -19.21 8.42
N ALA A 358 15.79 -19.05 7.12
CA ALA A 358 14.87 -19.78 6.25
C ALA A 358 15.65 -20.55 5.18
N ASN A 359 15.44 -21.85 5.13
CA ASN A 359 16.05 -22.76 4.17
C ASN A 359 15.03 -23.26 3.16
N ARG A 360 15.42 -23.31 1.90
CA ARG A 360 14.60 -23.83 0.81
C ARG A 360 15.40 -24.78 -0.06
N HIS A 361 14.87 -25.97 -0.23
CA HIS A 361 15.37 -26.98 -1.16
C HIS A 361 14.38 -27.07 -2.32
N THR A 362 14.87 -26.94 -3.55
CA THR A 362 14.05 -27.07 -4.76
C THR A 362 14.67 -28.12 -5.67
N TYR A 363 13.87 -29.09 -6.08
CA TYR A 363 14.24 -30.17 -6.99
C TYR A 363 13.35 -30.04 -8.22
N ASN A 364 13.95 -30.03 -9.40
CA ASN A 364 13.26 -30.09 -10.69
C ASN A 364 13.89 -31.21 -11.51
N ALA A 365 13.07 -32.05 -12.11
CA ALA A 365 13.49 -33.01 -13.10
C ALA A 365 12.50 -32.98 -14.24
N THR A 366 12.97 -32.91 -15.47
CA THR A 366 12.15 -32.96 -16.68
C THR A 366 12.80 -33.84 -17.74
N THR A 367 11.97 -34.52 -18.49
CA THR A 367 12.40 -35.18 -19.72
C THR A 367 11.55 -34.67 -20.86
N THR A 368 12.17 -34.30 -21.96
CA THR A 368 11.52 -33.80 -23.17
C THR A 368 12.00 -34.56 -24.39
N TYR A 369 11.06 -35.03 -25.19
CA TYR A 369 11.34 -35.71 -26.44
C TYR A 369 10.59 -35.04 -27.58
N ASP A 370 11.32 -34.56 -28.60
CA ASP A 370 10.78 -33.98 -29.82
C ASP A 370 10.73 -35.08 -30.89
N TRP A 371 9.51 -35.41 -31.34
CA TRP A 371 9.25 -36.43 -32.32
C TRP A 371 8.74 -35.83 -33.61
N ASP A 372 9.63 -35.69 -34.59
CA ASP A 372 9.28 -35.27 -35.95
C ASP A 372 8.79 -36.50 -36.70
N ILE A 373 7.47 -36.70 -36.75
CA ILE A 373 6.86 -37.84 -37.45
C ILE A 373 7.08 -37.71 -38.96
N ASN A 374 6.91 -36.50 -39.48
CA ASN A 374 7.22 -36.08 -40.84
C ASN A 374 7.27 -34.55 -40.90
N ASP A 375 7.53 -33.97 -42.10
CA ASP A 375 7.67 -32.52 -42.31
C ASP A 375 6.48 -31.70 -41.84
N LYS A 376 5.30 -32.32 -41.68
CA LYS A 376 4.06 -31.64 -41.26
C LYS A 376 3.61 -31.95 -39.84
N ASN A 377 4.07 -33.06 -39.28
CA ASN A 377 3.61 -33.54 -37.97
C ASN A 377 4.74 -33.56 -36.98
N ASN A 378 4.72 -32.67 -36.04
CA ASN A 378 5.67 -32.64 -34.92
C ASN A 378 4.94 -32.81 -33.59
N VAL A 379 5.42 -33.68 -32.73
CA VAL A 379 4.91 -33.97 -31.40
C VAL A 379 6.03 -33.80 -30.39
N ARG A 380 5.82 -32.94 -29.38
CA ARG A 380 6.72 -32.81 -28.24
C ARG A 380 6.10 -33.42 -27.00
N PHE A 381 6.75 -34.36 -26.40
CA PHE A 381 6.40 -34.94 -25.10
C PHE A 381 7.26 -34.36 -24.00
N MET A 382 6.65 -34.02 -22.88
CA MET A 382 7.37 -33.64 -21.66
C MET A 382 6.78 -34.37 -20.46
N LEU A 383 7.63 -34.95 -19.63
CA LEU A 383 7.28 -35.38 -18.28
C LEU A 383 8.17 -34.67 -17.30
N GLY A 384 7.64 -34.35 -16.13
CA GLY A 384 8.43 -33.65 -15.15
C GLY A 384 7.94 -33.82 -13.70
N MET A 385 8.84 -33.48 -12.80
CA MET A 385 8.54 -33.36 -11.39
C MET A 385 9.15 -32.08 -10.81
N ASN A 386 8.47 -31.49 -9.85
CA ASN A 386 8.96 -30.37 -9.04
C ASN A 386 8.69 -30.67 -7.58
N ALA A 387 9.68 -30.48 -6.70
CA ALA A 387 9.46 -30.59 -5.26
C ALA A 387 10.17 -29.42 -4.55
N VAL A 388 9.51 -28.88 -3.52
CA VAL A 388 10.04 -27.81 -2.67
C VAL A 388 9.85 -28.18 -1.22
N ALA A 389 10.92 -28.08 -0.43
CA ALA A 389 10.86 -28.13 1.03
C ALA A 389 11.33 -26.78 1.58
N TYR A 390 10.58 -26.24 2.52
CA TYR A 390 10.86 -24.97 3.17
C TYR A 390 10.81 -25.13 4.67
N GLU A 391 11.79 -24.57 5.36
CA GLU A 391 11.88 -24.52 6.80
C GLU A 391 12.34 -23.10 7.23
N SER A 392 11.74 -22.56 8.28
CA SER A 392 12.15 -21.29 8.87
C SER A 392 12.18 -21.40 10.39
N ARG A 393 13.25 -20.89 10.98
CA ARG A 393 13.45 -20.81 12.43
C ARG A 393 13.73 -19.37 12.81
N GLY A 394 12.97 -18.85 13.77
CA GLY A 394 13.13 -17.50 14.31
C GLY A 394 13.58 -17.54 15.77
N HIS A 395 14.41 -16.58 16.12
CA HIS A 395 14.85 -16.33 17.50
C HIS A 395 14.77 -14.84 17.80
N THR A 396 14.23 -14.47 18.96
CA THR A 396 14.10 -13.08 19.40
C THR A 396 14.61 -12.98 20.83
N SER A 397 15.46 -11.98 21.07
CA SER A 397 15.96 -11.62 22.38
C SER A 397 15.66 -10.16 22.69
N LYS A 398 15.24 -9.85 23.90
CA LYS A 398 14.98 -8.51 24.40
C LYS A 398 15.47 -8.38 25.83
N ARG A 399 16.06 -7.23 26.17
CA ARG A 399 16.41 -6.90 27.56
C ARG A 399 16.18 -5.41 27.80
N THR A 400 15.63 -5.06 28.94
CA THR A 400 15.32 -3.69 29.35
C THR A 400 16.40 -3.09 30.24
N ILE A 401 16.36 -1.78 30.43
CA ILE A 401 17.24 -0.98 31.29
C ILE A 401 18.70 -1.09 30.84
N LEU A 402 19.06 -0.28 29.84
CA LEU A 402 20.44 -0.13 29.37
C LEU A 402 21.25 0.68 30.38
N SER A 403 22.43 0.17 30.75
CA SER A 403 23.38 0.92 31.59
C SER A 403 24.01 2.10 30.81
N ASP A 404 24.20 1.94 29.50
CA ASP A 404 24.68 2.97 28.59
C ASP A 404 23.89 2.93 27.28
N PRO A 405 22.96 3.88 27.06
CA PRO A 405 22.19 3.96 25.81
C PRO A 405 23.04 4.24 24.56
N ASN A 406 24.24 4.84 24.72
CA ASN A 406 25.14 5.09 23.61
C ASN A 406 25.93 3.83 23.18
N ASN A 407 25.98 2.81 24.07
CA ASN A 407 26.59 1.52 23.81
C ASN A 407 25.59 0.39 24.12
N PRO A 408 24.53 0.23 23.33
CA PRO A 408 23.46 -0.72 23.60
C PRO A 408 23.92 -2.16 23.38
N GLN A 409 24.21 -2.87 24.47
CA GLN A 409 24.60 -4.27 24.47
C GLN A 409 23.75 -5.07 25.48
N PHE A 410 23.45 -6.33 25.16
CA PHE A 410 22.70 -7.21 26.06
C PHE A 410 23.41 -7.41 27.41
N SER A 411 24.73 -7.47 27.39
CA SER A 411 25.55 -7.60 28.62
C SER A 411 25.48 -6.37 29.51
N LEU A 412 25.22 -5.20 28.96
CA LEU A 412 25.14 -3.91 29.68
C LEU A 412 23.70 -3.54 30.04
N ALA A 413 22.71 -4.39 29.75
CA ALA A 413 21.34 -4.20 30.18
C ALA A 413 21.08 -4.96 31.48
N THR A 414 20.33 -4.35 32.40
CA THR A 414 20.15 -4.88 33.78
C THR A 414 18.73 -5.32 34.11
N GLY A 415 17.75 -4.95 33.25
CA GLY A 415 16.34 -5.22 33.48
C GLY A 415 15.87 -6.58 32.95
N THR A 416 14.56 -6.68 32.76
CA THR A 416 13.87 -7.92 32.37
C THR A 416 14.40 -8.49 31.06
N GLN A 417 14.65 -9.79 31.05
CA GLN A 417 15.02 -10.55 29.85
C GLN A 417 13.79 -11.24 29.29
N THR A 418 13.62 -11.18 27.98
CA THR A 418 12.58 -11.91 27.24
C THR A 418 13.21 -12.61 26.06
N VAL A 419 12.95 -13.90 25.93
CA VAL A 419 13.38 -14.71 24.76
C VAL A 419 12.17 -15.42 24.20
N SER A 420 12.07 -15.45 22.87
CA SER A 420 11.05 -16.21 22.16
C SER A 420 11.63 -16.84 20.90
N GLY A 421 10.97 -17.86 20.38
CA GLY A 421 11.36 -18.52 19.14
C GLY A 421 10.15 -18.96 18.33
N SER A 422 10.38 -19.22 17.07
CA SER A 422 9.39 -19.74 16.14
C SER A 422 10.01 -20.80 15.22
N HIS A 423 9.21 -21.76 14.80
CA HIS A 423 9.61 -22.78 13.83
C HIS A 423 8.42 -23.04 12.91
N SER A 424 8.62 -22.95 11.62
CA SER A 424 7.61 -23.28 10.62
C SER A 424 8.23 -24.05 9.46
N TRP A 425 7.48 -24.93 8.86
CA TRP A 425 7.89 -25.70 7.70
C TRP A 425 6.70 -26.02 6.80
N ASN A 426 6.96 -26.20 5.53
CA ASN A 426 6.00 -26.74 4.58
C ASN A 426 6.74 -27.42 3.41
N SER A 427 6.05 -28.31 2.72
CA SER A 427 6.57 -28.97 1.54
C SER A 427 5.48 -29.13 0.49
N GLN A 428 5.89 -29.15 -0.75
CA GLN A 428 5.04 -29.40 -1.91
C GLN A 428 5.78 -30.27 -2.92
N ALA A 429 5.06 -31.06 -3.67
CA ALA A 429 5.59 -31.83 -4.79
C ALA A 429 4.54 -31.92 -5.89
N GLY A 430 4.97 -31.89 -7.14
CA GLY A 430 4.09 -32.01 -8.29
C GLY A 430 4.72 -32.85 -9.39
N PHE A 431 3.93 -33.68 -10.01
CA PHE A 431 4.28 -34.45 -11.20
C PHE A 431 3.44 -33.93 -12.37
N PHE A 432 4.03 -33.77 -13.53
CA PHE A 432 3.31 -33.21 -14.67
C PHE A 432 3.72 -33.85 -15.99
N GLY A 433 2.79 -33.85 -16.92
CA GLY A 433 3.00 -34.28 -18.29
C GLY A 433 2.42 -33.25 -19.25
N ARG A 434 3.08 -33.07 -20.38
CA ARG A 434 2.66 -32.18 -21.46
C ARG A 434 2.85 -32.89 -22.80
N ILE A 435 1.88 -32.70 -23.67
CA ILE A 435 1.96 -33.09 -25.08
C ILE A 435 1.64 -31.83 -25.89
N ASN A 436 2.56 -31.46 -26.79
CA ASN A 436 2.33 -30.43 -27.81
C ASN A 436 2.27 -31.14 -29.16
N TYR A 437 1.25 -30.86 -29.94
CA TYR A 437 1.11 -31.32 -31.31
C TYR A 437 1.03 -30.13 -32.25
N ASN A 438 1.83 -30.14 -33.27
CA ASN A 438 1.90 -29.17 -34.34
C ASN A 438 1.67 -29.87 -35.68
N TYR A 439 0.60 -29.43 -36.39
CA TYR A 439 0.34 -29.88 -37.74
C TYR A 439 0.59 -28.75 -38.75
N ASP A 440 1.59 -28.97 -39.62
CA ASP A 440 1.96 -28.09 -40.74
C ASP A 440 2.13 -26.61 -40.31
N GLU A 441 2.55 -26.39 -39.05
CA GLU A 441 2.57 -25.09 -38.38
C GLU A 441 1.23 -24.32 -38.40
N LYS A 442 0.15 -24.92 -38.84
CA LYS A 442 -1.19 -24.33 -38.96
C LYS A 442 -2.04 -24.60 -37.72
N TYR A 443 -2.07 -25.83 -37.23
CA TYR A 443 -2.88 -26.24 -36.07
C TYR A 443 -1.99 -26.65 -34.93
N LEU A 444 -2.16 -25.98 -33.81
CA LEU A 444 -1.37 -26.16 -32.58
C LEU A 444 -2.28 -26.67 -31.47
N LEU A 445 -1.95 -27.81 -30.90
CA LEU A 445 -2.70 -28.37 -29.77
C LEU A 445 -1.74 -28.64 -28.61
N GLU A 446 -2.15 -28.32 -27.41
CA GLU A 446 -1.43 -28.63 -26.18
C GLU A 446 -2.35 -29.25 -25.13
N ALA A 447 -1.92 -30.33 -24.52
CA ALA A 447 -2.57 -30.94 -23.37
C ALA A 447 -1.58 -31.08 -22.23
N ASN A 448 -1.97 -30.64 -21.05
CA ASN A 448 -1.19 -30.75 -19.83
C ASN A 448 -2.01 -31.46 -18.77
N ILE A 449 -1.34 -32.25 -17.94
CA ILE A 449 -1.91 -32.79 -16.72
C ILE A 449 -0.89 -32.67 -15.60
N ARG A 450 -1.36 -32.27 -14.42
CA ARG A 450 -0.52 -32.09 -13.24
C ARG A 450 -1.16 -32.73 -12.01
N TYR A 451 -0.34 -33.40 -11.20
CA TYR A 451 -0.73 -34.00 -9.93
C TYR A 451 0.10 -33.38 -8.81
N ASP A 452 -0.49 -32.46 -8.06
CA ASP A 452 0.16 -31.68 -7.02
C ASP A 452 -0.24 -32.12 -5.62
N GLY A 453 0.75 -32.16 -4.73
CA GLY A 453 0.59 -32.44 -3.31
C GLY A 453 1.18 -31.34 -2.43
N SER A 454 0.53 -31.02 -1.33
CA SER A 454 0.94 -30.02 -0.36
C SER A 454 0.79 -30.52 1.08
N SER A 455 1.80 -30.24 1.93
CA SER A 455 1.76 -30.55 3.36
C SER A 455 0.75 -29.70 4.15
N LYS A 456 0.16 -28.68 3.51
CA LYS A 456 -0.80 -27.77 4.14
C LYS A 456 -2.20 -28.36 4.30
N PHE A 457 -2.45 -29.50 3.65
CA PHE A 457 -3.75 -30.16 3.66
C PHE A 457 -3.69 -31.54 4.33
N PRO A 458 -4.83 -32.06 4.86
CA PRO A 458 -4.92 -33.38 5.45
C PRO A 458 -4.42 -34.47 4.51
N ALA A 459 -3.91 -35.56 5.05
CA ALA A 459 -3.29 -36.66 4.31
C ALA A 459 -4.16 -37.23 3.17
N ALA A 460 -5.46 -37.31 3.37
CA ALA A 460 -6.41 -37.82 2.36
C ALA A 460 -6.70 -36.79 1.23
N LEU A 461 -6.48 -35.49 1.44
CA LEU A 461 -6.88 -34.41 0.54
C LEU A 461 -5.69 -33.60 0.01
N LYS A 462 -4.47 -33.98 0.36
CA LYS A 462 -3.27 -33.22 0.00
C LYS A 462 -2.87 -33.31 -1.47
N TRP A 463 -3.34 -34.33 -2.21
CA TRP A 463 -3.01 -34.57 -3.61
C TRP A 463 -4.22 -34.32 -4.51
N ARG A 464 -4.02 -33.58 -5.62
CA ARG A 464 -5.08 -33.23 -6.57
C ARG A 464 -4.59 -33.14 -8.00
N TRP A 465 -5.46 -33.47 -8.97
CA TRP A 465 -5.21 -33.37 -10.40
C TRP A 465 -5.66 -32.03 -10.96
N PHE A 466 -4.85 -31.46 -11.84
CA PHE A 466 -5.09 -30.19 -12.53
C PHE A 466 -4.83 -30.35 -14.02
N PRO A 467 -5.85 -30.60 -14.85
CA PRO A 467 -5.73 -30.67 -16.30
C PRO A 467 -5.80 -29.30 -16.94
N SER A 468 -5.16 -29.15 -18.12
CA SER A 468 -5.32 -27.97 -18.97
C SER A 468 -5.10 -28.31 -20.45
N PHE A 469 -5.80 -27.57 -21.33
CA PHE A 469 -5.77 -27.76 -22.78
C PHE A 469 -5.67 -26.39 -23.46
N SER A 470 -4.94 -26.30 -24.57
CA SER A 470 -5.00 -25.15 -25.45
C SER A 470 -4.99 -25.57 -26.92
N ALA A 471 -5.63 -24.77 -27.76
CA ALA A 471 -5.64 -24.91 -29.19
C ALA A 471 -5.33 -23.58 -29.85
N GLY A 472 -4.56 -23.60 -30.94
CA GLY A 472 -4.24 -22.45 -31.76
C GLY A 472 -4.40 -22.79 -33.25
N TRP A 473 -4.98 -21.88 -33.98
CA TRP A 473 -5.11 -21.94 -35.41
C TRP A 473 -4.44 -20.73 -36.05
N ARG A 474 -3.39 -20.97 -36.83
CA ARG A 474 -2.71 -19.94 -37.61
C ARG A 474 -3.44 -19.78 -38.95
N VAL A 475 -4.52 -19.01 -38.93
CA VAL A 475 -5.40 -18.76 -40.08
C VAL A 475 -4.62 -18.23 -41.27
N SER A 476 -3.59 -17.41 -41.02
CA SER A 476 -2.74 -16.85 -42.06
C SER A 476 -1.88 -17.89 -42.81
N GLU A 477 -1.77 -19.12 -42.31
CA GLU A 477 -1.02 -20.19 -42.99
C GLU A 477 -1.91 -21.04 -43.89
N GLU A 478 -3.22 -20.73 -43.97
CA GLU A 478 -4.12 -21.41 -44.89
C GLU A 478 -3.96 -20.90 -46.33
N ASP A 479 -4.03 -21.79 -47.31
CA ASP A 479 -3.81 -21.45 -48.73
C ASP A 479 -4.80 -20.38 -49.25
N TRP A 480 -6.04 -20.40 -48.74
CA TRP A 480 -7.09 -19.41 -49.09
C TRP A 480 -6.86 -18.03 -48.47
N PHE A 481 -5.94 -17.87 -47.52
CA PHE A 481 -5.66 -16.60 -46.87
C PHE A 481 -4.57 -15.79 -47.59
N GLU A 482 -3.90 -16.37 -48.58
CA GLU A 482 -2.72 -15.81 -49.21
C GLU A 482 -2.96 -14.39 -49.77
N ASP A 483 -4.12 -14.16 -50.39
CA ASP A 483 -4.50 -12.85 -50.98
C ASP A 483 -4.69 -11.76 -49.88
N ALA A 484 -4.94 -12.14 -48.64
CA ALA A 484 -5.12 -11.21 -47.50
C ALA A 484 -3.81 -10.83 -46.83
N LYS A 485 -2.71 -11.56 -47.07
CA LYS A 485 -1.42 -11.38 -46.37
C LYS A 485 -0.77 -10.02 -46.61
N ASP A 486 -1.08 -9.35 -47.73
CA ASP A 486 -0.60 -8.00 -48.02
C ASP A 486 -1.11 -6.99 -46.96
N VAL A 487 -2.29 -7.20 -46.41
CA VAL A 487 -2.89 -6.35 -45.37
C VAL A 487 -2.77 -6.99 -43.98
N VAL A 488 -3.21 -8.25 -43.84
CA VAL A 488 -3.13 -9.03 -42.59
C VAL A 488 -2.02 -10.03 -42.75
N SER A 489 -0.81 -9.63 -42.39
CA SER A 489 0.40 -10.45 -42.57
C SER A 489 0.49 -11.67 -41.65
N SER A 490 -0.23 -11.68 -40.55
CA SER A 490 -0.37 -12.83 -39.66
C SER A 490 -1.71 -12.77 -38.96
N LEU A 491 -2.38 -13.91 -38.82
CA LEU A 491 -3.60 -14.05 -38.02
C LEU A 491 -3.59 -15.43 -37.32
N LYS A 492 -3.66 -15.38 -35.97
CA LYS A 492 -3.77 -16.55 -35.12
C LYS A 492 -4.94 -16.41 -34.17
N VAL A 493 -5.79 -17.41 -34.12
CA VAL A 493 -6.85 -17.53 -33.10
C VAL A 493 -6.44 -18.61 -32.11
N ARG A 494 -6.69 -18.38 -30.83
CA ARG A 494 -6.35 -19.31 -29.75
C ARG A 494 -7.46 -19.43 -28.73
N ALA A 495 -7.57 -20.60 -28.12
CA ALA A 495 -8.45 -20.87 -27.01
C ALA A 495 -7.73 -21.73 -25.98
N SER A 496 -7.93 -21.48 -24.72
CA SER A 496 -7.41 -22.33 -23.66
C SER A 496 -8.45 -22.52 -22.55
N TRP A 497 -8.34 -23.65 -21.88
CA TRP A 497 -9.04 -23.96 -20.63
C TRP A 497 -8.09 -24.71 -19.72
N GLY A 498 -8.11 -24.39 -18.42
CA GLY A 498 -7.32 -25.16 -17.48
C GLY A 498 -7.69 -24.87 -16.05
N SER A 499 -7.32 -25.83 -15.20
CA SER A 499 -7.43 -25.75 -13.77
C SER A 499 -6.05 -25.73 -13.13
N ILE A 500 -5.88 -24.88 -12.12
CA ILE A 500 -4.67 -24.76 -11.30
C ILE A 500 -5.08 -24.73 -9.84
N GLY A 501 -4.40 -25.48 -8.98
CA GLY A 501 -4.62 -25.44 -7.53
C GLY A 501 -3.95 -24.24 -6.90
N ASP A 502 -4.61 -23.59 -5.93
CA ASP A 502 -3.99 -22.63 -5.04
C ASP A 502 -3.87 -23.18 -3.62
N GLN A 503 -2.71 -22.98 -3.01
CA GLN A 503 -2.37 -23.37 -1.65
C GLN A 503 -1.96 -22.18 -0.77
N SER A 504 -2.41 -20.97 -1.10
CA SER A 504 -2.11 -19.73 -0.38
C SER A 504 -2.88 -19.66 0.94
N VAL A 505 -2.71 -20.68 1.76
CA VAL A 505 -3.36 -20.85 3.07
C VAL A 505 -2.30 -21.02 4.16
N SER A 506 -2.67 -20.75 5.40
CA SER A 506 -1.79 -20.96 6.56
C SER A 506 -1.39 -22.43 6.70
N ASN A 507 -0.22 -22.68 7.25
CA ASN A 507 0.23 -24.06 7.52
C ASN A 507 -0.69 -24.69 8.57
N SER A 508 -1.02 -25.96 8.37
CA SER A 508 -1.66 -26.81 9.39
C SER A 508 -3.03 -26.31 9.91
N LEU A 509 -3.83 -25.64 9.07
CA LEU A 509 -5.20 -25.19 9.43
C LEU A 509 -6.11 -26.32 9.93
N TYR A 510 -5.83 -27.55 9.57
CA TYR A 510 -6.58 -28.74 9.98
C TYR A 510 -6.11 -29.36 11.29
N ILE A 511 -5.07 -28.76 11.92
CA ILE A 511 -4.53 -29.27 13.18
C ILE A 511 -5.02 -28.36 14.32
N PRO A 512 -5.78 -28.88 15.29
CA PRO A 512 -6.19 -28.08 16.43
C PRO A 512 -4.99 -27.72 17.31
N THR A 513 -4.89 -26.44 17.64
CA THR A 513 -3.81 -25.92 18.50
C THR A 513 -4.39 -25.24 19.73
N MET A 514 -3.69 -25.33 20.86
CA MET A 514 -4.03 -24.64 22.09
C MET A 514 -3.04 -23.49 22.32
N SER A 515 -3.56 -22.30 22.60
CA SER A 515 -2.74 -21.16 23.04
C SER A 515 -2.54 -21.17 24.55
N GLN A 516 -1.30 -20.93 24.98
CA GLN A 516 -1.00 -20.67 26.39
C GLN A 516 -1.09 -19.18 26.65
N SER A 517 -1.79 -18.79 27.72
CA SER A 517 -1.93 -17.41 28.19
C SER A 517 -1.76 -17.32 29.68
N GLY A 518 -1.30 -16.17 30.17
CA GLY A 518 -1.29 -15.90 31.62
C GLY A 518 -2.71 -15.71 32.14
N ALA A 519 -3.03 -16.34 33.23
CA ALA A 519 -4.30 -16.16 33.93
C ALA A 519 -4.35 -14.77 34.61
N SER A 520 -5.56 -14.25 34.78
CA SER A 520 -5.79 -13.01 35.54
C SER A 520 -5.88 -13.22 37.06
N TRP A 521 -5.72 -14.47 37.54
CA TRP A 521 -5.70 -14.82 38.96
C TRP A 521 -4.31 -15.26 39.43
N VAL A 522 -4.07 -15.00 40.68
CA VAL A 522 -2.81 -15.32 41.36
C VAL A 522 -2.96 -16.60 42.16
N ARG A 523 -2.04 -17.57 42.02
CA ARG A 523 -1.91 -18.73 42.84
C ARG A 523 -0.50 -18.81 43.45
N ALA A 524 -0.38 -18.98 44.75
CA ALA A 524 0.88 -19.02 45.47
C ALA A 524 1.80 -17.82 45.20
N GLY A 525 1.23 -16.62 45.00
CA GLY A 525 1.99 -15.38 44.77
C GLY A 525 2.45 -15.14 43.33
N ALA A 526 2.07 -16.00 42.38
CA ALA A 526 2.39 -15.87 40.97
C ALA A 526 1.13 -15.96 40.09
N LEU A 527 1.14 -15.31 38.93
CA LEU A 527 0.13 -15.52 37.91
C LEU A 527 0.29 -16.93 37.30
N ASP A 528 -0.79 -17.68 37.29
CA ASP A 528 -0.80 -19.00 36.64
C ASP A 528 -0.89 -18.87 35.11
N ASN A 529 -0.46 -19.94 34.43
CA ASN A 529 -0.71 -20.11 33.01
C ASN A 529 -1.92 -21.05 32.78
N TYR A 530 -2.72 -20.75 31.79
CA TYR A 530 -3.77 -21.65 31.32
C TYR A 530 -3.65 -21.91 29.81
N TYR A 531 -4.19 -23.02 29.39
CA TYR A 531 -4.33 -23.36 27.99
C TYR A 531 -5.78 -23.09 27.55
N ALA A 532 -5.92 -22.29 26.50
CA ALA A 532 -7.26 -22.06 25.94
C ALA A 532 -7.79 -23.34 25.27
N THR A 533 -9.10 -23.52 25.29
CA THR A 533 -9.75 -24.59 24.52
C THR A 533 -9.31 -24.46 23.06
N PRO A 534 -8.92 -25.56 22.40
CA PRO A 534 -8.52 -25.51 21.00
C PRO A 534 -9.68 -25.02 20.13
N ALA A 535 -9.36 -24.15 19.16
CA ALA A 535 -10.33 -23.74 18.17
C ALA A 535 -10.82 -24.95 17.34
N ALA A 536 -12.09 -24.98 16.96
CA ALA A 536 -12.60 -25.96 16.02
C ALA A 536 -11.86 -25.84 14.69
N VAL A 537 -11.51 -26.98 14.08
CA VAL A 537 -10.86 -27.07 12.78
C VAL A 537 -11.70 -27.94 11.84
N ALA A 538 -11.74 -27.57 10.55
CA ALA A 538 -12.34 -28.41 9.54
C ALA A 538 -11.35 -29.51 9.11
N SER A 539 -11.81 -30.76 9.12
CA SER A 539 -10.98 -31.92 8.73
C SER A 539 -10.92 -32.17 7.23
N ASP A 540 -11.77 -31.48 6.45
CA ASP A 540 -11.99 -31.61 5.02
C ASP A 540 -11.42 -30.45 4.19
N ILE A 541 -10.61 -29.60 4.80
CA ILE A 541 -9.90 -28.50 4.11
C ILE A 541 -9.07 -29.07 2.95
N THR A 542 -9.28 -28.53 1.77
CA THR A 542 -8.60 -28.95 0.54
C THR A 542 -8.16 -27.74 -0.30
N TRP A 543 -7.61 -28.01 -1.48
CA TRP A 543 -7.16 -27.03 -2.45
C TRP A 543 -8.26 -26.06 -2.88
N GLN A 544 -7.89 -24.82 -3.09
CA GLN A 544 -8.68 -23.87 -3.85
C GLN A 544 -8.42 -24.13 -5.34
N ASP A 545 -9.49 -24.13 -6.16
CA ASP A 545 -9.42 -24.42 -7.58
C ASP A 545 -9.56 -23.12 -8.39
N ILE A 546 -8.62 -22.83 -9.25
CA ILE A 546 -8.68 -21.72 -10.17
C ILE A 546 -8.85 -22.27 -11.58
N GLU A 547 -10.04 -22.13 -12.14
CA GLU A 547 -10.36 -22.48 -13.50
C GLU A 547 -10.38 -21.24 -14.37
N THR A 548 -9.68 -21.28 -15.50
CA THR A 548 -9.65 -20.18 -16.46
C THR A 548 -10.01 -20.68 -17.84
N ILE A 549 -10.93 -19.96 -18.50
CA ILE A 549 -11.20 -20.05 -19.94
C ILE A 549 -10.66 -18.77 -20.55
N ASP A 550 -9.93 -18.90 -21.65
CA ASP A 550 -9.33 -17.78 -22.36
C ASP A 550 -9.53 -17.94 -23.87
N PHE A 551 -9.88 -16.83 -24.54
CA PHE A 551 -9.96 -16.73 -25.99
C PHE A 551 -9.11 -15.56 -26.45
N GLY A 552 -8.17 -15.83 -27.33
CA GLY A 552 -7.23 -14.82 -27.82
C GLY A 552 -7.18 -14.74 -29.34
N VAL A 553 -6.89 -13.55 -29.82
CA VAL A 553 -6.62 -13.28 -31.23
C VAL A 553 -5.33 -12.46 -31.33
N ASP A 554 -4.37 -12.99 -32.07
CA ASP A 554 -3.13 -12.32 -32.43
C ASP A 554 -3.16 -12.02 -33.91
N PHE A 555 -2.97 -10.76 -34.32
CA PHE A 555 -2.86 -10.44 -35.74
C PHE A 555 -1.85 -9.31 -36.00
N SER A 556 -1.26 -9.35 -37.15
CA SER A 556 -0.30 -8.36 -37.64
C SER A 556 -0.80 -7.71 -38.91
N LEU A 557 -0.75 -6.37 -38.97
CA LEU A 557 -1.13 -5.60 -40.15
C LEU A 557 0.10 -4.98 -40.77
N PHE A 558 0.22 -5.07 -42.11
CA PHE A 558 1.29 -4.47 -42.91
C PHE A 558 2.71 -4.77 -42.41
N ASN A 559 2.91 -5.92 -41.74
CA ASN A 559 4.16 -6.32 -41.06
C ASN A 559 4.70 -5.31 -40.03
N SER A 560 3.89 -4.33 -39.64
CA SER A 560 4.32 -3.22 -38.76
C SER A 560 3.48 -3.07 -37.50
N VAL A 561 2.18 -3.36 -37.55
CA VAL A 561 1.27 -3.26 -36.41
C VAL A 561 0.90 -4.64 -35.93
N ASN A 562 1.25 -4.96 -34.67
CA ASN A 562 0.89 -6.23 -34.03
C ASN A 562 -0.18 -5.94 -32.98
N VAL A 563 -1.26 -6.70 -33.00
CA VAL A 563 -2.37 -6.59 -32.07
C VAL A 563 -2.58 -7.94 -31.39
N THR A 564 -2.67 -7.93 -30.09
CA THR A 564 -3.07 -9.07 -29.28
C THR A 564 -4.29 -8.67 -28.46
N PHE A 565 -5.33 -9.44 -28.56
CA PHE A 565 -6.55 -9.30 -27.77
C PHE A 565 -6.85 -10.61 -27.07
N ASP A 566 -7.13 -10.54 -25.77
CA ASP A 566 -7.54 -11.65 -24.92
C ASP A 566 -8.83 -11.32 -24.18
N TRP A 567 -9.75 -12.26 -24.13
CA TRP A 567 -10.88 -12.27 -23.21
C TRP A 567 -10.80 -13.53 -22.36
N TYR A 568 -10.98 -13.37 -21.07
CA TYR A 568 -10.90 -14.48 -20.13
C TYR A 568 -12.02 -14.45 -19.07
N LYS A 569 -12.39 -15.65 -18.64
CA LYS A 569 -13.19 -15.85 -17.43
C LYS A 569 -12.44 -16.77 -16.49
N ARG A 570 -12.23 -16.29 -15.26
CA ARG A 570 -11.54 -17.03 -14.20
C ARG A 570 -12.50 -17.26 -13.04
N ASN A 571 -12.73 -18.51 -12.69
CA ASN A 571 -13.49 -18.91 -11.51
C ASN A 571 -12.50 -19.41 -10.45
N THR A 572 -12.56 -18.84 -9.25
CA THR A 572 -11.84 -19.32 -8.07
C THR A 572 -12.85 -19.99 -7.17
N ASN A 573 -12.79 -21.30 -7.06
CA ASN A 573 -13.73 -22.13 -6.32
C ASN A 573 -13.08 -22.71 -5.06
N ASN A 574 -13.88 -23.13 -4.10
CA ASN A 574 -13.40 -23.77 -2.88
C ASN A 574 -12.44 -22.87 -2.06
N MET A 575 -12.66 -21.57 -2.06
CA MET A 575 -11.85 -20.66 -1.25
C MET A 575 -12.05 -20.94 0.23
N ILE A 576 -10.95 -20.91 1.00
CA ILE A 576 -11.02 -21.08 2.44
C ILE A 576 -11.42 -19.75 3.08
N VAL A 577 -12.64 -19.70 3.57
CA VAL A 577 -13.25 -18.55 4.22
C VAL A 577 -13.85 -18.96 5.57
N PRO A 578 -14.18 -18.01 6.47
CA PRO A 578 -14.89 -18.34 7.71
C PRO A 578 -16.15 -19.17 7.43
N GLY A 579 -16.37 -20.20 8.24
CA GLY A 579 -17.57 -21.04 8.14
C GLY A 579 -18.85 -20.30 8.54
N PRO A 580 -20.01 -20.82 8.20
CA PRO A 580 -21.29 -20.27 8.63
C PRO A 580 -21.38 -20.20 10.16
N GLY A 581 -22.03 -19.14 10.66
CA GLY A 581 -22.12 -18.89 12.10
C GLY A 581 -22.73 -20.07 12.86
N LEU A 582 -22.09 -20.45 13.96
CA LEU A 582 -22.60 -21.48 14.88
C LEU A 582 -23.45 -20.83 15.96
N GLY A 583 -24.41 -21.58 16.49
CA GLY A 583 -25.21 -21.12 17.62
C GLY A 583 -24.31 -20.80 18.83
N TYR A 584 -24.68 -19.79 19.60
CA TYR A 584 -23.89 -19.30 20.77
C TYR A 584 -23.54 -20.40 21.79
N ASN A 585 -24.40 -21.39 21.92
CA ASN A 585 -24.22 -22.55 22.79
C ASN A 585 -23.14 -23.55 22.33
N PHE A 586 -22.63 -23.41 21.12
CA PHE A 586 -21.54 -24.26 20.63
C PHE A 586 -20.20 -23.96 21.33
N GLY A 587 -20.01 -22.74 21.85
CA GLY A 587 -18.86 -22.36 22.70
C GLY A 587 -17.57 -22.10 21.98
N THR A 588 -17.53 -22.13 20.64
CA THR A 588 -16.38 -21.72 19.82
C THR A 588 -16.85 -21.16 18.48
N SER A 589 -15.97 -20.43 17.80
CA SER A 589 -16.24 -19.93 16.43
C SER A 589 -16.28 -21.07 15.42
N ALA A 590 -17.05 -20.88 14.35
CA ALA A 590 -17.06 -21.81 13.23
C ALA A 590 -15.66 -21.93 12.62
N PRO A 591 -15.20 -23.14 12.26
CA PRO A 591 -13.94 -23.32 11.57
C PRO A 591 -14.01 -22.75 10.17
N SER A 592 -12.88 -22.24 9.67
CA SER A 592 -12.74 -21.90 8.27
C SER A 592 -12.74 -23.17 7.42
N GLY A 593 -13.33 -23.09 6.23
CA GLY A 593 -13.41 -24.22 5.29
C GLY A 593 -13.56 -23.71 3.85
N ASN A 594 -13.74 -24.61 2.91
CA ASN A 594 -13.84 -24.31 1.48
C ASN A 594 -15.25 -23.82 1.09
N TYR A 595 -15.67 -22.66 1.61
CA TYR A 595 -17.04 -22.11 1.51
C TYR A 595 -17.14 -20.84 0.67
N GLY A 596 -16.11 -20.50 -0.11
CA GLY A 596 -16.10 -19.29 -0.90
C GLY A 596 -15.78 -19.51 -2.37
N SER A 597 -16.35 -18.68 -3.24
CA SER A 597 -16.06 -18.69 -4.67
C SER A 597 -16.14 -17.30 -5.27
N LEU A 598 -15.29 -17.04 -6.30
CA LEU A 598 -15.23 -15.79 -7.06
C LEU A 598 -15.31 -16.10 -8.55
N SER A 599 -15.89 -15.19 -9.33
CA SER A 599 -15.81 -15.19 -10.79
C SER A 599 -15.27 -13.84 -11.28
N THR A 600 -14.18 -13.88 -12.05
CA THR A 600 -13.57 -12.70 -12.68
C THR A 600 -13.73 -12.79 -14.18
N ASN A 601 -14.33 -11.75 -14.80
CA ASN A 601 -14.37 -11.58 -16.25
C ASN A 601 -13.47 -10.40 -16.61
N GLY A 602 -12.57 -10.61 -17.54
CA GLY A 602 -11.64 -9.58 -17.97
C GLY A 602 -11.28 -9.67 -19.45
N TRP A 603 -10.70 -8.61 -19.95
CA TRP A 603 -10.16 -8.53 -21.30
C TRP A 603 -8.89 -7.67 -21.31
N GLU A 604 -8.03 -7.92 -22.27
CA GLU A 604 -6.76 -7.23 -22.45
C GLU A 604 -6.51 -6.98 -23.93
N LEU A 605 -6.03 -5.79 -24.25
CA LEU A 605 -5.63 -5.36 -25.58
C LEU A 605 -4.21 -4.84 -25.53
N MET A 606 -3.37 -5.33 -26.43
CA MET A 606 -2.03 -4.79 -26.68
C MET A 606 -1.91 -4.47 -28.17
N VAL A 607 -1.43 -3.26 -28.46
CA VAL A 607 -1.11 -2.81 -29.81
C VAL A 607 0.35 -2.39 -29.83
N ASN A 608 1.11 -2.97 -30.74
CA ASN A 608 2.51 -2.62 -30.98
C ASN A 608 2.70 -2.20 -32.43
N TYR A 609 3.30 -1.03 -32.64
CA TYR A 609 3.75 -0.57 -33.96
C TYR A 609 5.26 -0.46 -33.98
N GLY A 610 5.89 -1.16 -34.90
CA GLY A 610 7.34 -1.12 -35.11
C GLY A 610 7.67 -0.76 -36.56
N HIS A 611 8.50 0.27 -36.75
CA HIS A 611 8.93 0.68 -38.07
C HIS A 611 10.38 1.21 -38.07
N MET A 612 11.13 0.80 -39.07
CA MET A 612 12.45 1.37 -39.37
C MET A 612 12.37 2.21 -40.65
N PHE A 613 12.57 3.52 -40.48
CA PHE A 613 12.54 4.47 -41.59
C PHE A 613 13.85 4.44 -42.40
N ASP A 614 13.80 4.86 -43.66
CA ASP A 614 14.95 4.90 -44.58
C ASP A 614 16.11 5.78 -44.06
N ASN A 615 15.81 6.79 -43.22
CA ASN A 615 16.82 7.67 -42.61
C ASN A 615 17.54 7.00 -41.42
N GLY A 616 17.22 5.73 -41.10
CA GLY A 616 17.78 4.96 -39.99
C GLY A 616 17.14 5.25 -38.63
N LEU A 617 16.00 5.93 -38.57
CA LEU A 617 15.20 6.05 -37.35
C LEU A 617 14.42 4.75 -37.18
N SER A 618 14.61 4.07 -36.03
CA SER A 618 13.77 2.97 -35.56
C SER A 618 12.78 3.52 -34.54
N LEU A 619 11.49 3.28 -34.74
CA LEU A 619 10.42 3.69 -33.85
C LEU A 619 9.60 2.47 -33.46
N ASN A 620 9.40 2.29 -32.14
CA ASN A 620 8.53 1.26 -31.59
C ASN A 620 7.53 1.92 -30.61
N LEU A 621 6.24 1.73 -30.87
CA LEU A 621 5.14 2.24 -30.04
C LEU A 621 4.38 1.04 -29.49
N THR A 622 4.18 1.00 -28.18
CA THR A 622 3.37 -0.05 -27.54
C THR A 622 2.29 0.61 -26.70
N ALA A 623 1.05 0.19 -26.89
CA ALA A 623 -0.07 0.59 -26.04
C ALA A 623 -0.75 -0.64 -25.46
N THR A 624 -1.16 -0.58 -24.21
CA THR A 624 -1.93 -1.63 -23.54
C THR A 624 -3.17 -1.04 -22.88
N LEU A 625 -4.25 -1.81 -22.88
CA LEU A 625 -5.47 -1.48 -22.15
C LEU A 625 -6.08 -2.78 -21.64
N ALA A 626 -6.43 -2.82 -20.35
CA ALA A 626 -7.02 -3.99 -19.72
C ALA A 626 -8.11 -3.59 -18.74
N ASP A 627 -9.10 -4.47 -18.58
CA ASP A 627 -10.14 -4.30 -17.60
C ASP A 627 -10.64 -5.65 -17.07
N ALA A 628 -10.99 -5.71 -15.77
CA ALA A 628 -11.53 -6.90 -15.16
C ALA A 628 -12.53 -6.56 -14.06
N VAL A 629 -13.57 -7.39 -13.94
CA VAL A 629 -14.59 -7.32 -12.88
C VAL A 629 -14.66 -8.66 -12.17
N THR A 630 -14.59 -8.61 -10.86
CA THR A 630 -14.73 -9.79 -10.00
C THR A 630 -16.03 -9.74 -9.23
N THR A 631 -16.78 -10.84 -9.25
CA THR A 631 -18.02 -11.02 -8.49
C THR A 631 -17.83 -12.15 -7.48
N ILE A 632 -18.29 -11.95 -6.26
CA ILE A 632 -18.36 -12.98 -5.22
C ILE A 632 -19.55 -13.87 -5.55
N THR A 633 -19.29 -15.11 -5.92
CA THR A 633 -20.35 -16.06 -6.32
C THR A 633 -20.83 -16.91 -5.15
N GLU A 634 -19.98 -17.10 -4.13
CA GLU A 634 -20.31 -17.82 -2.92
C GLU A 634 -19.51 -17.28 -1.72
N TYR A 635 -20.18 -16.99 -0.63
CA TYR A 635 -19.55 -16.57 0.64
C TYR A 635 -20.47 -16.87 1.83
N GLY A 636 -20.66 -18.15 2.13
CA GLY A 636 -21.48 -18.59 3.26
C GLY A 636 -22.89 -17.96 3.26
N THR A 637 -23.35 -17.58 4.46
CA THR A 637 -24.70 -17.00 4.68
C THR A 637 -24.64 -15.51 5.05
N SER A 638 -23.56 -14.82 4.72
CA SER A 638 -23.41 -13.40 5.05
C SER A 638 -24.39 -12.52 4.28
N THR A 639 -25.04 -11.61 4.99
CA THR A 639 -26.00 -10.65 4.43
C THR A 639 -25.51 -9.21 4.51
N SER A 640 -24.37 -8.93 5.14
CA SER A 640 -23.91 -7.56 5.34
C SER A 640 -23.33 -6.92 4.07
N VAL A 641 -23.87 -5.79 3.64
CA VAL A 641 -23.30 -5.02 2.51
C VAL A 641 -21.89 -4.47 2.80
N GLY A 642 -21.53 -4.28 4.06
CA GLY A 642 -20.17 -3.88 4.47
C GLY A 642 -19.15 -5.00 4.40
N GLY A 643 -19.59 -6.27 4.37
CA GLY A 643 -18.78 -7.48 4.24
C GLY A 643 -18.82 -8.05 2.82
N TRP A 644 -18.43 -9.30 2.69
CA TRP A 644 -18.62 -10.10 1.49
C TRP A 644 -19.98 -10.79 1.56
N TYR A 645 -20.67 -10.85 0.43
CA TYR A 645 -21.93 -11.56 0.26
C TYR A 645 -22.06 -12.09 -1.16
N ASN A 646 -22.93 -13.07 -1.38
CA ASN A 646 -23.15 -13.65 -2.70
C ASN A 646 -23.74 -12.63 -3.67
N GLY A 647 -23.13 -12.47 -4.84
CA GLY A 647 -23.52 -11.48 -5.85
C GLY A 647 -22.81 -10.14 -5.76
N LYS A 648 -22.03 -9.91 -4.69
CA LYS A 648 -21.27 -8.65 -4.52
C LYS A 648 -20.21 -8.49 -5.61
N THR A 649 -20.13 -7.30 -6.21
CA THR A 649 -18.96 -6.90 -6.99
C THR A 649 -17.81 -6.59 -6.03
N TYR A 650 -16.66 -7.21 -6.24
CA TYR A 650 -15.50 -6.97 -5.40
C TYR A 650 -15.07 -5.50 -5.48
N GLY A 651 -14.83 -4.90 -4.32
CA GLY A 651 -14.41 -3.50 -4.20
C GLY A 651 -15.56 -2.47 -4.24
N GLU A 652 -16.84 -2.89 -4.37
CA GLU A 652 -17.95 -1.93 -4.35
C GLU A 652 -18.02 -1.16 -3.03
N ILE A 653 -18.33 0.13 -3.13
CA ILE A 653 -18.42 1.08 -2.03
C ILE A 653 -19.89 1.51 -1.90
N TRP A 654 -20.47 1.21 -0.75
CA TRP A 654 -21.83 1.65 -0.39
C TRP A 654 -21.78 2.99 0.32
N GLY A 655 -22.66 3.92 -0.06
CA GLY A 655 -22.75 5.24 0.54
C GLY A 655 -23.95 6.02 0.07
N TYR A 656 -24.01 7.28 0.51
CA TYR A 656 -25.08 8.20 0.18
C TYR A 656 -24.74 9.03 -1.05
N ARG A 657 -25.76 9.43 -1.80
CA ARG A 657 -25.62 10.46 -2.83
C ARG A 657 -25.69 11.83 -2.20
N PHE A 658 -24.65 12.62 -2.40
CA PHE A 658 -24.62 14.01 -2.00
C PHE A 658 -25.60 14.83 -2.87
N ASP A 659 -26.35 15.70 -2.27
CA ASP A 659 -27.19 16.66 -2.98
C ASP A 659 -26.50 18.03 -3.02
N ARG A 660 -26.32 18.65 -1.87
CA ARG A 660 -25.69 19.97 -1.69
C ARG A 660 -25.31 20.21 -0.22
N LEU A 661 -24.70 21.33 0.06
CA LEU A 661 -24.56 21.81 1.44
C LEU A 661 -25.88 22.46 1.88
N LEU A 662 -26.25 22.23 3.15
CA LEU A 662 -27.40 22.87 3.79
C LEU A 662 -27.17 24.37 3.90
N THR A 663 -28.25 25.14 3.72
CA THR A 663 -28.29 26.59 3.89
C THR A 663 -29.18 26.99 5.07
N ASP A 664 -29.17 28.24 5.44
CA ASP A 664 -30.09 28.80 6.46
C ASP A 664 -31.57 28.57 6.12
N GLU A 665 -31.91 28.57 4.84
CA GLU A 665 -33.28 28.42 4.32
C GLU A 665 -33.82 27.00 4.49
N ASP A 666 -32.92 26.00 4.68
CA ASP A 666 -33.31 24.63 4.90
C ASP A 666 -33.80 24.31 6.31
N PHE A 667 -33.80 25.32 7.19
CA PHE A 667 -34.16 25.15 8.60
C PHE A 667 -35.31 26.06 8.98
N VAL A 668 -36.10 25.62 9.97
CA VAL A 668 -37.12 26.47 10.63
C VAL A 668 -36.47 27.17 11.81
N TRP A 669 -36.60 28.50 11.85
CA TRP A 669 -36.00 29.35 12.86
C TRP A 669 -37.04 29.97 13.77
N THR A 670 -36.64 30.25 15.01
CA THR A 670 -37.38 31.06 15.98
C THR A 670 -36.44 32.01 16.72
N THR A 671 -36.98 32.80 17.61
CA THR A 671 -36.19 33.73 18.42
C THR A 671 -36.28 33.34 19.89
N ASP A 672 -35.14 33.30 20.59
CA ASP A 672 -35.13 33.07 22.05
C ASP A 672 -35.61 34.30 22.85
N ALA A 673 -35.61 34.18 24.18
CA ALA A 673 -36.05 35.26 25.07
C ALA A 673 -35.16 36.51 25.00
N GLU A 674 -33.91 36.33 24.61
CA GLU A 674 -32.88 37.36 24.45
C GLU A 674 -32.89 37.98 23.03
N GLY A 675 -33.74 37.47 22.10
CA GLY A 675 -33.86 37.98 20.75
C GLY A 675 -32.92 37.34 19.73
N ASN A 676 -32.17 36.29 20.11
CA ASN A 676 -31.26 35.59 19.21
C ASN A 676 -32.01 34.63 18.32
N LYS A 677 -31.59 34.50 17.05
CA LYS A 677 -32.08 33.50 16.10
C LYS A 677 -31.61 32.10 16.50
N ILE A 678 -32.54 31.20 16.79
CA ILE A 678 -32.25 29.80 17.18
C ILE A 678 -33.07 28.83 16.33
N HIS A 679 -32.59 27.59 16.17
CA HIS A 679 -33.32 26.55 15.48
C HIS A 679 -34.56 26.10 16.27
N VAL A 680 -35.66 25.86 15.57
CA VAL A 680 -36.77 25.10 16.13
C VAL A 680 -36.33 23.63 16.23
N VAL A 681 -36.46 23.05 17.42
CA VAL A 681 -36.12 21.63 17.67
C VAL A 681 -37.40 20.82 17.56
N THR A 682 -37.29 19.65 16.90
CA THR A 682 -38.34 18.65 16.77
C THR A 682 -37.78 17.26 17.05
N SER A 683 -38.62 16.21 16.95
CA SER A 683 -38.18 14.84 17.04
C SER A 683 -38.32 14.14 15.69
N ASP A 684 -37.38 13.29 15.33
CA ASP A 684 -37.46 12.39 14.17
C ASP A 684 -38.36 11.17 14.47
N SER A 685 -38.50 10.26 13.49
CA SER A 685 -39.30 9.03 13.62
C SER A 685 -38.83 8.09 14.75
N LYS A 686 -37.56 8.21 15.19
CA LYS A 686 -36.96 7.45 16.30
C LYS A 686 -36.91 8.23 17.62
N ASN A 687 -37.70 9.32 17.73
CA ASN A 687 -37.74 10.22 18.91
C ASN A 687 -36.39 10.88 19.25
N ARG A 688 -35.51 11.08 18.27
CA ARG A 688 -34.25 11.80 18.46
C ARG A 688 -34.53 13.30 18.24
N GLN A 689 -33.98 14.16 19.10
CA GLN A 689 -34.08 15.59 18.92
C GLN A 689 -33.21 16.09 17.78
N ILE A 690 -33.79 16.74 16.81
CA ILE A 690 -33.14 17.28 15.62
C ILE A 690 -33.60 18.75 15.41
N ASN A 691 -32.79 19.53 14.69
CA ASN A 691 -33.21 20.82 14.17
C ASN A 691 -34.27 20.59 13.10
N LYS A 692 -35.39 21.30 13.21
CA LYS A 692 -36.50 21.15 12.28
C LYS A 692 -36.12 21.66 10.90
N MET A 693 -36.23 20.79 9.92
CA MET A 693 -36.02 21.14 8.51
C MET A 693 -37.20 21.91 7.94
N ALA A 694 -36.95 22.75 6.93
CA ALA A 694 -38.01 23.43 6.16
C ALA A 694 -38.83 22.38 5.38
N GLU A 695 -40.04 22.80 4.96
CA GLU A 695 -40.93 21.94 4.17
C GLU A 695 -40.26 21.46 2.87
N GLY A 696 -40.36 20.18 2.60
CA GLY A 696 -39.77 19.55 1.42
C GLY A 696 -38.28 19.17 1.57
N ILE A 697 -37.66 19.44 2.71
CA ILE A 697 -36.28 19.02 2.98
C ILE A 697 -36.27 17.74 3.85
N ALA A 698 -35.67 16.67 3.35
CA ALA A 698 -35.59 15.41 4.08
C ALA A 698 -34.81 15.55 5.39
N THR A 699 -35.26 14.87 6.43
CA THR A 699 -34.53 14.78 7.69
C THR A 699 -33.45 13.68 7.60
N GLN A 700 -32.32 13.92 8.26
CA GLN A 700 -31.21 12.94 8.27
C GLN A 700 -30.71 12.68 9.70
N GLY A 701 -31.65 12.65 10.64
CA GLY A 701 -31.37 12.47 12.05
C GLY A 701 -30.72 11.12 12.37
N GLU A 702 -31.03 10.08 11.61
CA GLU A 702 -30.48 8.74 11.78
C GLU A 702 -28.98 8.67 11.53
N LEU A 703 -28.46 9.51 10.65
CA LEU A 703 -27.03 9.51 10.30
C LEU A 703 -26.14 10.10 11.40
N ARG A 704 -26.72 10.56 12.50
CA ARG A 704 -25.96 11.07 13.66
C ARG A 704 -26.08 10.11 14.82
N SER A 705 -25.01 9.38 15.11
CA SER A 705 -24.94 8.54 16.28
C SER A 705 -24.51 9.32 17.53
N GLY A 706 -25.23 9.14 18.62
CA GLY A 706 -24.79 9.44 19.97
C GLY A 706 -24.79 10.90 20.39
N THR A 707 -23.98 11.23 21.33
CA THR A 707 -23.94 12.38 22.21
C THR A 707 -23.59 13.74 21.58
N GLN A 708 -23.46 13.88 20.29
CA GLN A 708 -23.20 15.18 19.65
C GLN A 708 -24.49 16.04 19.66
N ARG A 709 -24.55 16.93 20.61
CA ARG A 709 -25.71 17.79 20.90
C ARG A 709 -26.04 18.87 19.88
N SER A 710 -25.18 19.07 18.85
CA SER A 710 -25.47 20.01 17.78
C SER A 710 -26.11 19.26 16.62
N GLY A 711 -27.41 19.52 16.35
CA GLY A 711 -28.12 18.99 15.18
C GLY A 711 -27.40 19.30 13.85
N TRP A 712 -27.99 18.91 12.75
CA TRP A 712 -27.56 19.35 11.42
C TRP A 712 -27.65 20.86 11.35
N LEU A 713 -26.71 21.52 10.69
CA LEU A 713 -26.53 22.96 10.65
C LEU A 713 -26.28 23.42 9.21
N PRO A 714 -26.47 24.69 8.89
CA PRO A 714 -26.04 25.26 7.62
C PRO A 714 -24.57 24.95 7.35
N GLY A 715 -24.24 24.56 6.11
CA GLY A 715 -22.90 24.09 5.72
C GLY A 715 -22.65 22.60 5.91
N ASP A 716 -23.53 21.87 6.59
CA ASP A 716 -23.45 20.41 6.63
C ASP A 716 -23.95 19.79 5.31
N PRO A 717 -23.54 18.56 4.95
CA PRO A 717 -24.01 17.91 3.73
C PRO A 717 -25.48 17.50 3.85
N LEU A 718 -26.25 17.74 2.80
CA LEU A 718 -27.55 17.13 2.57
C LEU A 718 -27.36 15.98 1.59
N PHE A 719 -27.94 14.83 1.91
CA PHE A 719 -27.95 13.67 1.03
C PHE A 719 -29.31 13.54 0.33
N LYS A 720 -29.35 12.79 -0.76
CA LYS A 720 -30.59 12.51 -1.49
C LYS A 720 -31.39 11.44 -0.75
N ASP A 721 -32.66 11.74 -0.57
CA ASP A 721 -33.67 10.78 -0.14
C ASP A 721 -34.07 9.96 -1.37
N ILE A 722 -33.64 8.71 -1.45
CA ILE A 722 -33.82 7.83 -2.62
C ILE A 722 -34.67 6.60 -2.32
N TRP A 723 -34.75 6.21 -1.05
CA TRP A 723 -35.50 5.05 -0.61
C TRP A 723 -36.27 5.31 0.65
N GLY A 724 -37.55 5.06 0.64
CA GLY A 724 -38.38 4.99 1.82
C GLY A 724 -38.92 3.59 2.03
N LYS A 725 -39.84 3.47 2.96
CA LYS A 725 -40.46 2.20 3.34
C LYS A 725 -41.10 1.44 2.16
N ASP A 726 -41.62 2.17 1.17
CA ASP A 726 -42.27 1.61 -0.02
C ASP A 726 -41.38 1.72 -1.29
N GLY A 727 -40.09 1.96 -1.14
CA GLY A 727 -39.14 2.12 -2.23
C GLY A 727 -39.20 3.48 -2.94
N THR A 728 -39.86 4.48 -2.29
CA THR A 728 -39.93 5.86 -2.75
C THR A 728 -39.46 6.82 -1.67
N PRO A 729 -38.99 8.04 -2.01
CA PRO A 729 -38.60 9.05 -1.02
C PRO A 729 -39.70 9.27 0.02
N ASP A 730 -39.31 9.24 1.30
CA ASP A 730 -40.28 9.35 2.41
C ASP A 730 -40.06 10.57 3.32
N GLY A 731 -39.06 11.41 3.02
CA GLY A 731 -38.69 12.57 3.80
C GLY A 731 -37.68 12.28 4.92
N GLU A 732 -37.18 11.05 5.06
CA GLU A 732 -36.18 10.68 6.04
C GLU A 732 -35.02 9.93 5.39
N ILE A 733 -33.81 10.42 5.52
CA ILE A 733 -32.59 9.76 5.05
C ILE A 733 -32.09 8.80 6.13
N THR A 734 -32.04 7.52 5.80
CA THR A 734 -31.79 6.42 6.73
C THR A 734 -30.62 5.54 6.29
N ALA A 735 -30.10 4.74 7.20
CA ALA A 735 -29.06 3.75 6.92
C ALA A 735 -29.57 2.34 6.66
N GLY A 736 -30.85 2.07 6.93
CA GLY A 736 -31.37 0.70 6.95
C GLY A 736 -30.60 -0.22 7.90
N THR A 737 -30.77 -1.50 7.79
CA THR A 737 -29.98 -2.50 8.55
C THR A 737 -28.62 -2.79 7.91
N GLY A 738 -28.41 -2.35 6.67
CA GLY A 738 -27.19 -2.64 5.93
C GLY A 738 -27.10 -4.08 5.45
N THR A 739 -28.22 -4.68 5.09
CA THR A 739 -28.29 -6.09 4.72
C THR A 739 -28.81 -6.31 3.31
N VAL A 740 -28.41 -7.45 2.74
CA VAL A 740 -28.94 -8.03 1.51
C VAL A 740 -30.03 -9.01 1.87
N ASN A 741 -31.15 -8.96 1.19
CA ASN A 741 -32.26 -9.87 1.35
C ASN A 741 -32.22 -10.94 0.24
N PHE A 742 -31.97 -12.19 0.64
CA PHE A 742 -31.96 -13.33 -0.27
C PHE A 742 -33.34 -13.98 -0.31
N LYS A 743 -33.59 -14.73 -1.39
CA LYS A 743 -34.86 -15.38 -1.63
C LYS A 743 -35.16 -16.43 -0.56
N PRO A 744 -36.28 -16.32 0.20
CA PRO A 744 -36.62 -17.28 1.23
C PRO A 744 -37.07 -18.61 0.64
N ILE A 745 -36.71 -19.72 1.30
CA ILE A 745 -37.19 -21.06 1.06
C ILE A 745 -38.20 -21.40 2.16
N TYR A 746 -39.39 -21.82 1.76
CA TYR A 746 -40.50 -22.09 2.66
C TYR A 746 -40.75 -23.59 2.86
N ASP A 747 -41.18 -24.02 4.07
CA ASP A 747 -41.73 -25.34 4.31
C ASP A 747 -43.18 -25.47 3.77
N ALA A 748 -43.76 -26.62 3.96
CA ALA A 748 -45.12 -26.90 3.52
C ALA A 748 -46.17 -26.06 4.30
N GLU A 749 -45.83 -25.59 5.48
CA GLU A 749 -46.65 -24.76 6.38
C GLU A 749 -46.49 -23.26 6.10
N GLY A 750 -45.58 -22.86 5.16
CA GLY A 750 -45.34 -21.49 4.77
C GLY A 750 -44.35 -20.73 5.67
N ASN A 751 -43.58 -21.39 6.52
CA ASN A 751 -42.51 -20.77 7.32
C ASN A 751 -41.21 -20.75 6.52
N VAL A 752 -40.41 -19.70 6.69
CA VAL A 752 -39.07 -19.63 6.12
C VAL A 752 -38.16 -20.61 6.86
N VAL A 753 -37.64 -21.58 6.15
CA VAL A 753 -36.70 -22.60 6.69
C VAL A 753 -35.26 -22.39 6.28
N ASP A 754 -35.03 -21.68 5.17
CA ASP A 754 -33.69 -21.34 4.66
C ASP A 754 -33.81 -20.22 3.61
N TYR A 755 -32.70 -19.84 3.02
CA TYR A 755 -32.61 -18.85 1.95
C TYR A 755 -31.82 -19.38 0.75
N ASP A 756 -32.28 -19.07 -0.44
CA ASP A 756 -31.51 -19.25 -1.67
C ASP A 756 -30.53 -18.08 -1.81
N TYR A 757 -29.32 -18.27 -1.29
CA TYR A 757 -28.25 -17.24 -1.31
C TYR A 757 -27.71 -16.93 -2.70
N SER A 758 -28.17 -17.60 -3.75
CA SER A 758 -27.83 -17.28 -5.13
C SER A 758 -28.74 -16.20 -5.73
N VAL A 759 -29.89 -15.90 -5.09
CA VAL A 759 -30.90 -14.96 -5.58
C VAL A 759 -31.09 -13.82 -4.60
N ILE A 760 -30.65 -12.61 -5.01
CA ILE A 760 -30.92 -11.37 -4.26
C ILE A 760 -32.31 -10.87 -4.65
N GLU A 761 -33.22 -10.73 -3.67
CA GLU A 761 -34.55 -10.14 -3.84
C GLU A 761 -34.58 -8.64 -3.56
N GLY A 762 -33.60 -8.13 -2.82
CA GLY A 762 -33.50 -6.73 -2.48
C GLY A 762 -32.43 -6.40 -1.45
N TYR A 763 -32.46 -5.16 -0.99
CA TYR A 763 -31.52 -4.65 0.00
C TYR A 763 -32.29 -3.84 1.06
N ASP A 764 -31.87 -3.99 2.31
CA ASP A 764 -32.30 -3.09 3.40
C ASP A 764 -31.13 -2.19 3.77
N VAL A 765 -30.89 -1.18 2.96
CA VAL A 765 -29.73 -0.29 3.03
C VAL A 765 -30.11 1.19 3.26
N GLY A 766 -31.40 1.47 3.46
CA GLY A 766 -31.91 2.84 3.51
C GLY A 766 -31.55 3.60 2.23
N ASP A 767 -31.17 4.86 2.36
CA ASP A 767 -30.85 5.74 1.22
C ASP A 767 -29.43 5.53 0.65
N ARG A 768 -28.81 4.40 0.92
CA ARG A 768 -27.50 4.06 0.38
C ARG A 768 -27.60 3.30 -0.92
N GLU A 769 -26.66 3.55 -1.78
CA GLU A 769 -26.44 2.77 -3.01
C GLU A 769 -24.94 2.55 -3.26
N VAL A 770 -24.58 1.81 -4.30
CA VAL A 770 -23.18 1.66 -4.71
C VAL A 770 -22.73 2.95 -5.38
N ILE A 771 -21.88 3.70 -4.67
CA ILE A 771 -21.40 5.02 -5.11
C ILE A 771 -20.06 4.97 -5.83
N GLY A 772 -19.32 3.85 -5.72
CA GLY A 772 -18.00 3.70 -6.34
C GLY A 772 -17.45 2.29 -6.23
N ASN A 773 -16.22 2.10 -6.72
CA ASN A 773 -15.48 0.85 -6.62
C ASN A 773 -13.99 1.10 -6.38
N SER A 774 -13.42 0.40 -5.39
CA SER A 774 -12.02 0.55 -4.99
C SER A 774 -11.03 -0.24 -5.84
N THR A 775 -11.51 -1.15 -6.72
CA THR A 775 -10.64 -1.90 -7.62
C THR A 775 -10.23 -1.05 -8.83
N PRO A 776 -8.97 -1.16 -9.28
CA PRO A 776 -8.54 -0.50 -10.51
C PRO A 776 -9.34 -1.01 -11.71
N ARG A 777 -9.78 -0.09 -12.56
CA ARG A 777 -10.47 -0.35 -13.82
C ARG A 777 -9.78 0.40 -14.95
N TYR A 778 -9.80 -0.19 -16.14
CA TYR A 778 -9.17 0.40 -17.34
C TYR A 778 -7.70 0.72 -17.06
N GLU A 779 -6.91 -0.31 -16.72
CA GLU A 779 -5.47 -0.18 -16.59
C GLU A 779 -4.84 0.00 -17.98
N TYR A 780 -4.08 1.07 -18.16
CA TYR A 780 -3.50 1.36 -19.46
C TYR A 780 -2.03 1.78 -19.38
N SER A 781 -1.32 1.52 -20.46
CA SER A 781 0.05 1.99 -20.60
C SER A 781 0.35 2.40 -22.04
N PHE A 782 1.33 3.29 -22.17
CA PHE A 782 1.83 3.73 -23.46
C PHE A 782 3.34 3.86 -23.40
N ARG A 783 4.03 3.25 -24.37
CA ARG A 783 5.49 3.27 -24.47
C ARG A 783 5.94 3.70 -25.86
N VAL A 784 6.94 4.58 -25.90
CA VAL A 784 7.65 5.00 -27.10
C VAL A 784 9.11 4.66 -26.94
N ASP A 785 9.66 3.88 -27.84
CA ASP A 785 11.10 3.65 -27.95
C ASP A 785 11.56 4.13 -29.34
N ALA A 786 12.61 4.93 -29.38
CA ALA A 786 13.17 5.45 -30.61
C ALA A 786 14.69 5.37 -30.59
N ASP A 787 15.28 4.89 -31.68
CA ASP A 787 16.73 4.80 -31.87
C ASP A 787 17.12 5.52 -33.17
N TRP A 788 18.08 6.43 -33.10
CA TRP A 788 18.56 7.14 -34.27
C TRP A 788 20.02 7.59 -34.16
N LYS A 789 20.89 7.09 -35.03
CA LYS A 789 22.31 7.50 -35.14
C LYS A 789 23.06 7.53 -33.80
N GLY A 790 22.80 6.56 -32.94
CA GLY A 790 23.41 6.43 -31.64
C GLY A 790 22.65 7.10 -30.49
N PHE A 791 21.63 7.91 -30.77
CA PHE A 791 20.68 8.36 -29.76
C PHE A 791 19.62 7.31 -29.52
N ASP A 792 19.23 7.13 -28.29
CA ASP A 792 18.09 6.29 -27.86
C ASP A 792 17.17 7.09 -26.93
N LEU A 793 15.88 6.94 -27.13
CA LEU A 793 14.82 7.52 -26.31
C LEU A 793 13.83 6.44 -25.90
N SER A 794 13.51 6.37 -24.63
CA SER A 794 12.42 5.52 -24.12
C SER A 794 11.53 6.35 -23.20
N ILE A 795 10.24 6.34 -23.49
CA ILE A 795 9.22 7.04 -22.70
C ILE A 795 8.17 6.00 -22.31
N PHE A 796 7.82 5.94 -21.05
CA PHE A 796 6.80 5.00 -20.56
C PHE A 796 5.81 5.70 -19.65
N PHE A 797 4.55 5.67 -20.05
CA PHE A 797 3.40 6.11 -19.28
C PHE A 797 2.59 4.92 -18.79
N GLN A 798 2.05 5.05 -17.59
CA GLN A 798 1.10 4.11 -17.00
C GLN A 798 -0.01 4.87 -16.30
N GLY A 799 -1.22 4.32 -16.33
CA GLY A 799 -2.36 4.94 -15.67
C GLY A 799 -3.48 3.95 -15.35
N ILE A 800 -4.43 4.46 -14.57
CA ILE A 800 -5.69 3.80 -14.22
C ILE A 800 -6.81 4.75 -14.61
N GLY A 801 -7.78 4.26 -15.39
CA GLY A 801 -8.87 5.09 -15.90
C GLY A 801 -9.99 5.34 -14.88
N LYS A 802 -10.16 4.43 -13.90
CA LYS A 802 -11.14 4.60 -12.83
C LYS A 802 -10.74 3.79 -11.58
N ARG A 803 -10.79 4.43 -10.44
CA ARG A 803 -10.66 3.82 -9.12
C ARG A 803 -11.15 4.80 -8.07
N ASP A 804 -11.98 4.36 -7.15
CA ASP A 804 -12.51 5.20 -6.08
C ASP A 804 -11.90 4.78 -4.74
N MET A 805 -11.68 5.73 -3.83
CA MET A 805 -11.20 5.48 -2.48
C MET A 805 -12.04 6.26 -1.45
N VAL A 806 -12.43 5.59 -0.37
CA VAL A 806 -13.02 6.26 0.80
C VAL A 806 -11.92 6.83 1.66
N GLY A 807 -11.94 8.13 1.93
CA GLY A 807 -11.02 8.76 2.85
C GLY A 807 -11.28 8.38 4.31
N ASN A 808 -10.24 8.01 5.04
CA ASN A 808 -10.36 7.66 6.47
C ASN A 808 -9.13 8.02 7.31
N ALA A 809 -8.27 8.92 6.85
CA ALA A 809 -7.01 9.26 7.49
C ALA A 809 -6.71 10.77 7.45
N PHE A 810 -5.60 11.19 8.02
CA PHE A 810 -5.18 12.60 8.13
C PHE A 810 -5.14 13.38 6.81
N LEU A 811 -4.79 12.71 5.71
CA LEU A 811 -4.73 13.34 4.40
C LEU A 811 -6.04 13.29 3.63
N THR A 812 -7.02 12.56 4.12
CA THR A 812 -8.28 12.29 3.41
C THR A 812 -9.52 12.78 4.14
N VAL A 813 -9.36 13.15 5.43
CA VAL A 813 -10.47 13.63 6.28
C VAL A 813 -10.03 14.86 7.06
N PRO A 814 -10.65 16.01 6.84
CA PRO A 814 -10.30 17.25 7.54
C PRO A 814 -10.44 17.10 9.05
N GLY A 815 -9.45 17.55 9.80
CA GLY A 815 -9.47 17.53 11.26
C GLY A 815 -9.55 16.14 11.90
N TYR A 816 -9.13 15.09 11.19
CA TYR A 816 -9.27 13.69 11.59
C TYR A 816 -8.80 13.36 13.02
N ASN A 817 -7.71 13.93 13.48
CA ASN A 817 -7.13 13.60 14.79
C ASN A 817 -7.70 14.44 15.93
N SER A 818 -7.93 15.70 15.70
CA SER A 818 -8.50 16.67 16.65
C SER A 818 -8.62 18.03 15.98
N SER A 819 -9.17 19.02 16.70
CA SER A 819 -9.24 20.41 16.25
C SER A 819 -7.87 21.08 16.06
N ASP A 820 -6.81 20.51 16.56
CA ASP A 820 -5.41 20.94 16.37
C ASP A 820 -4.62 20.02 15.47
N GLY A 821 -5.31 19.06 14.83
CA GLY A 821 -4.70 18.10 13.92
C GLY A 821 -4.23 18.73 12.62
N SER A 822 -3.25 18.10 12.03
CA SER A 822 -2.79 18.38 10.68
C SER A 822 -3.85 18.00 9.67
N MET A 823 -3.95 18.75 8.58
CA MET A 823 -4.81 18.48 7.43
C MET A 823 -4.18 19.05 6.16
N PRO A 824 -4.53 18.57 4.97
CA PRO A 824 -4.12 19.20 3.71
C PRO A 824 -4.68 20.61 3.57
N GLU A 825 -3.90 21.51 2.96
CA GLU A 825 -4.32 22.89 2.64
C GLU A 825 -5.62 22.91 1.83
N THR A 826 -5.75 22.00 0.87
CA THR A 826 -6.95 21.87 0.04
C THR A 826 -8.24 21.74 0.84
N PHE A 827 -8.24 20.94 1.91
CA PHE A 827 -9.42 20.84 2.78
C PHE A 827 -9.65 22.09 3.62
N ALA A 828 -8.60 22.56 4.27
CA ALA A 828 -8.71 23.69 5.18
C ALA A 828 -9.18 24.95 4.47
N ALA A 829 -8.62 25.26 3.30
CA ALA A 829 -8.95 26.44 2.52
C ALA A 829 -10.34 26.37 1.87
N ASN A 830 -10.84 25.16 1.57
CA ASN A 830 -12.10 24.97 0.83
C ASN A 830 -13.23 24.39 1.68
N SER A 831 -13.14 24.45 3.00
CA SER A 831 -14.22 24.03 3.90
C SER A 831 -15.16 25.20 4.19
N TRP A 832 -16.44 24.87 4.42
CA TRP A 832 -17.44 25.85 4.83
C TRP A 832 -17.22 26.26 6.28
N TYR A 833 -17.16 27.57 6.57
CA TYR A 833 -17.05 28.08 7.93
C TYR A 833 -17.60 29.50 8.08
N GLU A 834 -17.93 29.82 9.32
CA GLU A 834 -18.22 31.17 9.81
C GLU A 834 -17.65 31.29 11.23
N ILE A 835 -16.98 32.38 11.54
CA ILE A 835 -16.32 32.59 12.83
C ILE A 835 -16.64 33.98 13.35
N TYR A 836 -17.35 34.03 14.49
CA TYR A 836 -17.72 35.24 15.17
C TYR A 836 -17.20 35.25 16.62
N ASP A 837 -16.92 36.44 17.16
CA ASP A 837 -16.61 36.61 18.59
C ASP A 837 -17.87 36.56 19.46
N ALA A 838 -17.69 36.66 20.79
CA ALA A 838 -18.79 36.64 21.74
C ALA A 838 -19.74 37.84 21.60
N ALA A 839 -19.30 38.92 20.96
CA ALA A 839 -20.11 40.11 20.68
C ALA A 839 -20.83 40.02 19.30
N GLY A 840 -20.69 38.89 18.59
CA GLY A 840 -21.28 38.70 17.27
C GLY A 840 -20.54 39.41 16.13
N LYS A 841 -19.32 39.90 16.36
CA LYS A 841 -18.47 40.47 15.33
C LYS A 841 -17.72 39.39 14.60
N GLN A 842 -17.75 39.41 13.28
CA GLN A 842 -16.98 38.49 12.45
C GLN A 842 -15.47 38.67 12.68
N VAL A 843 -14.78 37.56 13.01
CA VAL A 843 -13.34 37.52 13.28
C VAL A 843 -12.58 37.16 12.02
N VAL A 844 -13.12 36.22 11.22
CA VAL A 844 -12.58 35.80 9.95
C VAL A 844 -13.68 35.85 8.89
N ALA A 845 -13.35 36.23 7.67
CA ALA A 845 -14.31 36.21 6.57
C ALA A 845 -14.89 34.82 6.38
N SER A 846 -16.20 34.70 6.30
CA SER A 846 -16.90 33.43 6.12
C SER A 846 -16.65 32.85 4.72
N ASN A 847 -16.61 31.52 4.62
CA ASN A 847 -16.51 30.79 3.37
C ASN A 847 -17.79 29.97 3.15
N TYR A 848 -18.77 30.56 2.47
CA TYR A 848 -20.06 29.91 2.18
C TYR A 848 -20.04 29.18 0.83
N ASP A 849 -19.16 29.59 -0.10
CA ASP A 849 -18.98 28.95 -1.41
C ASP A 849 -17.85 27.91 -1.33
N ALA A 850 -18.02 26.96 -0.43
CA ALA A 850 -17.04 25.95 -0.13
C ALA A 850 -17.35 24.63 -0.83
N LYS A 851 -16.30 23.94 -1.27
CA LYS A 851 -16.42 22.56 -1.78
C LYS A 851 -16.74 21.58 -0.66
N TYR A 852 -16.06 21.73 0.49
CA TYR A 852 -16.18 20.77 1.59
C TYR A 852 -17.18 21.29 2.65
N PRO A 853 -17.82 20.36 3.34
CA PRO A 853 -18.80 20.69 4.35
C PRO A 853 -18.23 21.53 5.50
N ARG A 854 -19.14 21.99 6.37
CA ARG A 854 -18.86 22.79 7.55
C ARG A 854 -17.75 22.19 8.41
N ALA A 855 -16.79 23.02 8.78
CA ALA A 855 -15.71 22.65 9.69
C ALA A 855 -16.27 22.14 11.03
N ARG A 856 -15.90 20.94 11.43
CA ARG A 856 -16.32 20.31 12.67
C ARG A 856 -15.14 19.67 13.40
N ASN A 857 -15.24 19.63 14.72
CA ASN A 857 -14.27 18.91 15.53
C ASN A 857 -14.50 17.40 15.43
N TRP A 858 -13.45 16.69 15.13
CA TRP A 858 -13.45 15.26 14.90
C TRP A 858 -12.88 14.52 16.11
N GLY A 859 -13.69 14.15 17.04
CA GLY A 859 -13.26 13.52 18.29
C GLY A 859 -12.69 12.11 18.17
N GLY A 860 -11.74 11.85 17.26
CA GLY A 860 -10.96 10.61 17.23
C GLY A 860 -11.58 9.43 16.46
N GLY A 861 -12.49 9.66 15.54
CA GLY A 861 -13.03 8.62 14.66
C GLY A 861 -13.96 9.20 13.60
N PRO A 862 -14.25 8.48 12.51
CA PRO A 862 -15.21 8.95 11.53
C PRO A 862 -16.54 9.18 12.22
N SER A 863 -16.92 10.45 12.37
CA SER A 863 -18.25 10.77 12.80
C SER A 863 -19.20 10.45 11.65
N THR A 864 -20.45 10.18 11.95
CA THR A 864 -21.52 9.99 10.98
C THR A 864 -21.65 11.16 9.99
N TYR A 865 -21.07 12.30 10.31
CA TYR A 865 -20.92 13.48 9.46
C TYR A 865 -20.10 13.25 8.18
N TRP A 866 -19.03 12.42 8.26
CA TRP A 866 -18.20 12.01 7.16
C TRP A 866 -18.54 10.58 6.68
N THR A 867 -19.80 10.22 6.83
CA THR A 867 -20.26 8.92 6.32
C THR A 867 -19.97 8.80 4.81
N ASN A 868 -19.75 7.59 4.34
CA ASN A 868 -19.44 7.36 2.92
C ASN A 868 -20.47 8.03 2.02
N ASN A 869 -20.02 8.93 1.18
CA ASN A 869 -20.83 9.62 0.18
C ASN A 869 -19.98 9.91 -1.06
N ASP A 870 -20.62 10.10 -2.19
CA ASP A 870 -19.95 10.27 -3.47
C ASP A 870 -19.19 11.59 -3.60
N HIS A 871 -19.57 12.64 -2.86
CA HIS A 871 -18.85 13.91 -2.83
C HIS A 871 -17.48 13.81 -2.16
N MET A 872 -17.35 12.90 -1.19
CA MET A 872 -16.11 12.67 -0.43
C MET A 872 -15.30 11.48 -0.94
N LEU A 873 -15.76 10.79 -1.98
CA LEU A 873 -14.95 9.78 -2.66
C LEU A 873 -13.77 10.46 -3.36
N LEU A 874 -12.61 9.88 -3.18
CA LEU A 874 -11.41 10.29 -3.89
C LEU A 874 -11.33 9.53 -5.21
N ASP A 875 -11.23 10.28 -6.31
CA ASP A 875 -10.94 9.69 -7.63
C ASP A 875 -9.44 9.43 -7.74
N MET A 876 -9.06 8.17 -7.61
CA MET A 876 -7.68 7.68 -7.67
C MET A 876 -7.25 7.36 -9.11
N SER A 877 -7.97 7.81 -10.13
CA SER A 877 -7.52 7.70 -11.51
C SER A 877 -6.34 8.61 -11.80
N TYR A 878 -5.41 8.15 -12.62
CA TYR A 878 -4.20 8.90 -12.92
C TYR A 878 -3.53 8.47 -14.22
N LEU A 879 -2.67 9.36 -14.72
CA LEU A 879 -1.66 9.09 -15.74
C LEU A 879 -0.29 9.53 -15.22
N ARG A 880 0.70 8.63 -15.22
CA ARG A 880 2.05 8.92 -14.75
C ARG A 880 3.10 8.63 -15.82
N LEU A 881 4.00 9.59 -16.04
CA LEU A 881 5.24 9.36 -16.76
C LEU A 881 6.20 8.59 -15.85
N LYS A 882 6.14 7.25 -15.97
CA LYS A 882 6.89 6.31 -15.12
C LYS A 882 8.37 6.31 -15.40
N ASN A 883 8.73 6.39 -16.67
CA ASN A 883 10.13 6.40 -17.09
C ASN A 883 10.32 7.26 -18.33
N LEU A 884 11.35 8.08 -18.31
CA LEU A 884 11.89 8.81 -19.44
C LEU A 884 13.39 8.57 -19.45
N THR A 885 13.89 7.88 -20.47
CA THR A 885 15.34 7.67 -20.64
C THR A 885 15.78 8.22 -21.98
N PHE A 886 16.82 9.05 -21.96
CA PHE A 886 17.49 9.55 -23.15
C PHE A 886 18.96 9.20 -23.07
N GLY A 887 19.44 8.48 -24.09
CA GLY A 887 20.82 7.98 -24.15
C GLY A 887 21.53 8.38 -25.42
N TYR A 888 22.86 8.36 -25.35
CA TYR A 888 23.72 8.48 -26.51
C TYR A 888 24.86 7.48 -26.44
N THR A 889 24.95 6.64 -27.45
CA THR A 889 26.04 5.69 -27.65
C THR A 889 27.11 6.31 -28.55
N LEU A 890 28.31 6.49 -28.03
CA LEU A 890 29.40 7.11 -28.78
C LEU A 890 29.79 6.22 -29.97
N PRO A 891 30.16 6.83 -31.11
CA PRO A 891 30.65 6.09 -32.28
C PRO A 891 31.87 5.23 -31.95
N LYS A 892 31.84 3.98 -32.39
CA LYS A 892 32.92 2.98 -32.14
C LYS A 892 34.30 3.48 -32.55
N LYS A 893 34.38 4.28 -33.61
CA LYS A 893 35.67 4.89 -34.07
C LYS A 893 36.35 5.74 -33.01
N LEU A 894 35.57 6.33 -32.08
CA LEU A 894 36.14 7.15 -30.99
C LEU A 894 36.54 6.27 -29.80
N THR A 895 35.70 5.31 -29.45
CA THR A 895 35.84 4.50 -28.23
C THR A 895 36.90 3.42 -28.38
N GLN A 896 37.13 2.87 -29.59
CA GLN A 896 38.16 1.88 -29.87
C GLN A 896 39.57 2.34 -29.55
N LYS A 897 39.88 3.65 -29.63
CA LYS A 897 41.17 4.19 -29.23
C LYS A 897 41.49 3.95 -27.75
N ALA A 898 40.48 3.82 -26.93
CA ALA A 898 40.56 3.51 -25.50
C ALA A 898 40.26 2.03 -25.19
N GLN A 899 40.26 1.14 -26.21
CA GLN A 899 39.88 -0.26 -26.10
C GLN A 899 38.45 -0.49 -25.56
N ILE A 900 37.56 0.51 -25.71
CA ILE A 900 36.17 0.44 -25.31
C ILE A 900 35.33 0.03 -26.51
N GLU A 901 34.62 -1.09 -26.42
CA GLU A 901 33.74 -1.59 -27.49
C GLU A 901 32.46 -0.74 -27.61
N LYS A 902 31.87 -0.38 -26.43
CA LYS A 902 30.66 0.45 -26.36
C LYS A 902 30.72 1.38 -25.17
N LEU A 903 30.47 2.67 -25.39
CA LEU A 903 30.26 3.66 -24.35
C LEU A 903 28.90 4.34 -24.59
N ARG A 904 27.98 4.17 -23.65
CA ARG A 904 26.68 4.85 -23.64
C ARG A 904 26.58 5.72 -22.41
N LEU A 905 26.20 7.00 -22.60
CA LEU A 905 25.82 7.93 -21.56
C LEU A 905 24.31 8.10 -21.61
N TYR A 906 23.65 8.21 -20.46
CA TYR A 906 22.19 8.39 -20.43
C TYR A 906 21.73 9.21 -19.24
N LEU A 907 20.61 9.90 -19.46
CA LEU A 907 19.78 10.50 -18.42
C LEU A 907 18.49 9.68 -18.31
N SER A 908 18.09 9.35 -17.09
CA SER A 908 16.85 8.63 -16.84
C SER A 908 16.08 9.31 -15.72
N CYS A 909 14.79 9.55 -15.93
CA CYS A 909 13.88 10.09 -14.93
C CYS A 909 12.80 9.06 -14.64
N GLU A 910 12.46 8.89 -13.35
CA GLU A 910 11.36 8.04 -12.91
C GLU A 910 10.29 8.87 -12.20
N ASN A 911 9.02 8.55 -12.41
CA ASN A 911 7.86 9.25 -11.84
C ASN A 911 7.90 10.77 -12.07
N LEU A 912 8.36 11.21 -13.25
CA LEU A 912 8.67 12.62 -13.51
C LEU A 912 7.42 13.51 -13.45
N LEU A 913 6.30 13.05 -14.01
CA LEU A 913 5.04 13.76 -14.05
C LEU A 913 3.90 12.83 -13.64
N THR A 914 2.99 13.35 -12.84
CA THR A 914 1.74 12.66 -12.46
C THR A 914 0.58 13.60 -12.69
N PHE A 915 -0.41 13.14 -13.44
CA PHE A 915 -1.70 13.80 -13.63
C PHE A 915 -2.74 12.96 -12.89
N ASP A 916 -3.40 13.53 -11.92
CA ASP A 916 -4.39 12.85 -11.07
C ASP A 916 -5.64 13.72 -10.89
N ASN A 917 -6.69 13.13 -10.34
CA ASN A 917 -7.96 13.76 -10.05
C ASN A 917 -8.17 14.00 -8.54
N LEU A 918 -7.08 14.12 -7.77
CA LEU A 918 -7.13 14.30 -6.32
C LEU A 918 -7.27 15.75 -5.85
N ASP A 919 -7.51 16.70 -6.78
CA ASP A 919 -7.75 18.11 -6.48
C ASP A 919 -6.70 18.77 -5.59
N GLY A 920 -5.43 18.40 -5.77
CA GLY A 920 -4.31 18.93 -4.97
C GLY A 920 -4.12 18.26 -3.61
N LEU A 921 -4.89 17.24 -3.26
CA LEU A 921 -4.61 16.44 -2.07
C LEU A 921 -3.20 15.82 -2.16
N PRO A 922 -2.43 15.84 -1.08
CA PRO A 922 -1.06 15.32 -1.05
C PRO A 922 -1.03 13.80 -0.91
N ILE A 923 -1.75 13.09 -1.78
CA ILE A 923 -1.88 11.64 -1.79
C ILE A 923 -1.31 11.12 -3.09
N ASP A 924 -0.54 10.03 -3.03
CA ASP A 924 -0.12 9.35 -4.24
C ASP A 924 -1.27 8.49 -4.80
N PRO A 925 -1.71 8.69 -6.04
CA PRO A 925 -2.82 7.93 -6.62
C PRO A 925 -2.50 6.43 -6.80
N GLU A 926 -1.23 6.01 -6.72
CA GLU A 926 -0.84 4.59 -6.73
C GLU A 926 -0.92 3.92 -5.36
N VAL A 927 -1.03 4.71 -4.29
CA VAL A 927 -1.13 4.15 -2.94
C VAL A 927 -2.40 3.30 -2.84
N TYR A 928 -2.19 2.05 -2.53
CA TYR A 928 -3.20 1.08 -2.19
C TYR A 928 -2.94 0.61 -0.77
N SER A 929 -3.39 1.37 0.21
CA SER A 929 -3.49 0.83 1.56
C SER A 929 -4.90 0.27 1.74
N ASP A 930 -5.05 -1.01 1.48
CA ASP A 930 -6.11 -1.73 2.16
C ASP A 930 -5.78 -1.67 3.66
N ALA A 931 -6.68 -1.11 4.45
CA ALA A 931 -6.52 -0.89 5.89
C ALA A 931 -6.15 -2.16 6.69
N TYR A 932 -6.18 -3.30 6.04
CA TYR A 932 -5.94 -4.62 6.61
C TYR A 932 -4.58 -5.25 6.27
N THR A 933 -3.77 -4.67 5.38
CA THR A 933 -2.59 -5.36 4.83
C THR A 933 -1.28 -5.06 5.54
N TYR A 934 -1.18 -4.01 6.32
CA TYR A 934 0.03 -3.76 7.11
C TYR A 934 -0.11 -4.35 8.50
N GLY A 935 0.37 -5.57 8.61
CA GLY A 935 0.32 -6.36 9.84
C GLY A 935 0.81 -5.63 11.08
N ASN A 936 0.09 -5.82 12.16
CA ASN A 936 0.42 -5.56 13.57
C ASN A 936 0.96 -4.17 13.97
N ASP A 937 1.10 -3.23 13.08
CA ASP A 937 1.32 -1.84 13.45
C ASP A 937 -0.07 -1.18 13.51
N SER A 938 -0.72 -1.31 14.65
CA SER A 938 -2.07 -0.81 14.95
C SER A 938 -2.23 0.70 14.69
N PHE A 939 -1.14 1.37 14.41
CA PHE A 939 -1.09 2.81 14.16
C PHE A 939 -1.32 3.19 12.69
N ASN A 940 -0.95 2.34 11.73
CA ASN A 940 -1.13 2.58 10.29
C ASN A 940 -2.28 1.79 9.67
N SER A 941 -2.87 0.87 10.40
CA SER A 941 -3.87 -0.08 9.90
C SER A 941 -5.22 0.52 9.48
N SER A 942 -5.40 1.83 9.59
CA SER A 942 -6.64 2.51 9.17
C SER A 942 -6.39 3.85 8.48
N ARG A 943 -5.19 4.07 7.93
CA ARG A 943 -4.76 5.39 7.47
C ARG A 943 -4.33 5.37 6.02
N GLN A 944 -5.30 5.30 5.15
CA GLN A 944 -5.08 5.38 3.71
C GLN A 944 -4.38 6.70 3.35
N GLY A 945 -3.39 6.64 2.47
CA GLY A 945 -2.65 7.80 2.00
C GLY A 945 -1.51 8.28 2.91
N VAL A 946 -1.33 7.71 4.09
CA VAL A 946 -0.30 8.09 5.09
C VAL A 946 0.93 7.17 4.97
N GLU A 947 1.33 6.83 3.78
CA GLU A 947 2.56 6.07 3.51
C GLU A 947 3.73 7.00 3.19
N ALA A 948 4.92 6.41 3.09
CA ALA A 948 6.06 7.16 2.56
C ALA A 948 5.68 7.71 1.18
N PRO A 949 5.88 9.01 0.92
CA PRO A 949 5.48 9.61 -0.33
C PRO A 949 6.25 8.99 -1.50
N ALA A 950 5.64 9.00 -2.69
CA ALA A 950 6.35 8.64 -3.91
C ALA A 950 7.46 9.63 -4.21
N PHE A 951 8.57 9.12 -4.76
CA PHE A 951 9.70 9.92 -5.16
C PHE A 951 9.83 10.02 -6.66
N ARG A 952 10.26 11.18 -7.10
CA ARG A 952 10.75 11.46 -8.43
C ARG A 952 12.25 11.23 -8.42
N SER A 953 12.77 10.43 -9.35
CA SER A 953 14.22 10.16 -9.44
C SER A 953 14.76 10.68 -10.77
N THR A 954 15.89 11.41 -10.72
CA THR A 954 16.65 11.81 -11.89
C THR A 954 18.04 11.21 -11.79
N SER A 955 18.38 10.36 -12.74
CA SER A 955 19.60 9.56 -12.77
C SER A 955 20.48 9.93 -13.95
N PHE A 956 21.77 10.13 -13.71
CA PHE A 956 22.79 10.17 -14.77
C PHE A 956 23.59 8.88 -14.75
N GLY A 957 23.70 8.23 -15.89
CA GLY A 957 24.32 6.92 -15.96
C GLY A 957 25.29 6.73 -17.12
N VAL A 958 26.18 5.75 -16.94
CA VAL A 958 27.16 5.32 -17.92
C VAL A 958 27.15 3.80 -18.07
N GLN A 959 27.25 3.32 -19.29
CA GLN A 959 27.49 1.91 -19.63
C GLN A 959 28.74 1.78 -20.47
N LEU A 960 29.66 0.92 -20.02
CA LEU A 960 30.93 0.61 -20.67
C LEU A 960 30.98 -0.87 -21.00
N THR A 961 31.38 -1.21 -22.20
CA THR A 961 31.71 -2.60 -22.57
C THR A 961 33.10 -2.61 -23.19
N PHE A 962 33.95 -3.54 -22.70
CA PHE A 962 35.32 -3.77 -23.13
C PHE A 962 35.43 -5.09 -23.85
#